data_7ec7da90b7951a5f101c412223934065
#
_entry.id   7ec7da90b7951a5f101c412223934065
#
_cell.length_a   1.000
_cell.length_b   1.000
_cell.length_c   1.000
_cell.angle_alpha   90.00
_cell.angle_beta   90.00
_cell.angle_gamma   90.00
#
_symmetry.space_group_name_H-M   'P 1'
#
loop_
_entity.id
_entity.type
_entity.pdbx_description
1 polymer ?
#
loop_
_entity_poly.entity_id
_entity_poly.type
_entity_poly.pdbx_seq_one_letter_code
_entity_poly.pdbx_strand_id
1 'polypeptide(L)'
;MAKLKEMDLPIEGMHCASCVLSLNKTFEKVEGVESVDADLASNKLHLTVNPKKLPFDEIETLVKNLGFELHTDEVTLKLNGMHCASCVMNVENFLIRLDGIFDVKADLTSQTACINYDKTKVTVKDMEEVINSLGFEVLGIDGQLEINEDEIYKNDLKDKRNRIIVGFAASAVLMALMYIHWHPFGLSMGITSLIISILPFLYVSLPTLKAGFNGLVHKNLNMDVMYSMGITVAYISSILGTFNIVLDHSFMFYETAIMLPSFLLIGRYLEAKAKKKTSDSIRELIGLQPTAATLIELDSNGNIVSQKEVNIKEIQIGDILLVRPGDKIPVDGEVIGGHSYVDESMINGEPIPKAKRDNEEVFAGTINQDGVLHIKAKKIGSKTVLSNIIRLVEKAQSSRPPVQKLANTAVSYFIPTILTIAVVVFLLWYFVFDSTLLFALTTLISILVVACPCALGLATPTAVTVGVGRAAEFGILIKNGDTLENAGKIDVAAFDKTGTITEGQPEVDDVICYGISENELVELAASVEKNSNHPIAKAIVRKASDMNLELIQTSSFENITGKGLKAQIDDKDVLAGNKKLLESQDIEIPQSVLEEYGRLEDLSKTIILIGVDREIKGILSLSDKIKANSKRTIEELHKMGIETYMLTGDNKKTASTVAGAVGIDNVCAGVLPENKLDIVKNLQKEDKTVLFVGDGINDAPALTQANIGVAMGNGTDIAMESGDIVVMEGDLENVVAAVQFSKKVMTRIKENLFWAFAYNVILIPLAAGALYAGFGIMFMPEWSALAMALSSVTVISLSLALKGYVPAIKKETKS
;
A
#
# COMPACT_ATOMS: atom_id res chain seq x y z
N MET A 1 11.66 30.32 9.14
CA MET A 1 12.10 30.20 7.75
C MET A 1 12.31 28.73 7.49
N ALA A 2 11.71 28.14 6.45
CA ALA A 2 12.00 26.77 6.05
C ALA A 2 13.48 26.69 5.64
N LYS A 3 14.19 25.69 6.17
CA LYS A 3 15.63 25.53 5.89
C LYS A 3 15.73 24.97 4.46
N LEU A 4 16.32 25.73 3.54
CA LEU A 4 16.61 25.28 2.19
C LEU A 4 17.59 24.11 2.24
N LYS A 5 17.47 23.19 1.32
CA LYS A 5 18.37 22.05 1.17
C LYS A 5 19.06 22.12 -0.19
N GLU A 6 20.37 22.03 -0.16
CA GLU A 6 21.20 21.87 -1.35
C GLU A 6 21.34 20.37 -1.65
N MET A 7 21.14 19.98 -2.88
CA MET A 7 21.23 18.61 -3.36
C MET A 7 21.99 18.55 -4.69
N ASP A 8 22.95 17.64 -4.77
CA ASP A 8 23.72 17.33 -5.99
C ASP A 8 23.22 15.99 -6.51
N LEU A 9 22.28 16.00 -7.43
CA LEU A 9 21.61 14.80 -7.93
C LEU A 9 22.32 14.27 -9.18
N PRO A 10 22.87 13.04 -9.16
CA PRO A 10 23.42 12.41 -10.35
C PRO A 10 22.28 12.11 -11.34
N ILE A 11 22.40 12.58 -12.59
CA ILE A 11 21.41 12.36 -13.65
C ILE A 11 22.03 11.55 -14.77
N GLU A 12 21.36 10.49 -15.17
CA GLU A 12 21.68 9.72 -16.35
C GLU A 12 20.83 10.17 -17.54
N GLY A 13 21.45 10.17 -18.75
CA GLY A 13 20.76 10.56 -19.98
C GLY A 13 21.03 12.00 -20.46
N MET A 14 21.85 12.79 -19.77
CA MET A 14 22.29 14.08 -20.27
C MET A 14 23.42 13.92 -21.29
N HIS A 15 23.15 14.28 -22.56
CA HIS A 15 24.14 14.11 -23.66
C HIS A 15 24.47 15.43 -24.39
N CYS A 16 23.76 16.50 -24.12
CA CYS A 16 23.92 17.75 -24.87
C CYS A 16 23.44 18.99 -24.08
N ALA A 17 23.85 20.18 -24.57
CA ALA A 17 23.46 21.47 -23.96
C ALA A 17 21.93 21.71 -23.93
N SER A 18 21.16 21.12 -24.85
CA SER A 18 19.69 21.22 -24.81
C SER A 18 19.08 20.42 -23.64
N CYS A 19 19.71 19.32 -23.21
CA CYS A 19 19.29 18.59 -22.01
C CYS A 19 19.44 19.48 -20.76
N VAL A 20 20.57 20.14 -20.61
CA VAL A 20 20.84 21.10 -19.53
C VAL A 20 19.80 22.23 -19.52
N LEU A 21 19.53 22.81 -20.69
CA LEU A 21 18.53 23.88 -20.82
C LEU A 21 17.13 23.42 -20.48
N SER A 22 16.75 22.18 -20.83
CA SER A 22 15.45 21.60 -20.52
C SER A 22 15.26 21.41 -19.02
N LEU A 23 16.28 20.84 -18.34
CA LEU A 23 16.27 20.67 -16.89
C LEU A 23 16.17 22.02 -16.17
N ASN A 24 17.09 22.95 -16.47
CA ASN A 24 17.11 24.26 -15.81
C ASN A 24 15.77 24.98 -16.00
N LYS A 25 15.27 25.08 -17.25
CA LYS A 25 14.02 25.77 -17.56
C LYS A 25 12.78 25.17 -16.92
N THR A 26 12.78 23.86 -16.70
CA THR A 26 11.65 23.16 -16.04
C THR A 26 11.69 23.41 -14.55
N PHE A 27 12.84 23.20 -13.91
CA PHE A 27 12.96 23.37 -12.46
C PHE A 27 12.89 24.83 -12.00
N GLU A 28 13.32 25.81 -12.81
CA GLU A 28 13.14 27.24 -12.51
C GLU A 28 11.68 27.65 -12.33
N LYS A 29 10.74 26.90 -12.92
CA LYS A 29 9.30 27.19 -12.85
C LYS A 29 8.59 26.47 -11.72
N VAL A 30 9.26 25.55 -11.05
CA VAL A 30 8.66 24.72 -10.00
C VAL A 30 8.65 25.47 -8.68
N GLU A 31 7.49 25.53 -8.05
CA GLU A 31 7.36 26.17 -6.74
C GLU A 31 8.15 25.41 -5.68
N GLY A 32 9.07 26.09 -5.01
CA GLY A 32 9.92 25.47 -3.99
C GLY A 32 11.37 25.30 -4.41
N VAL A 33 11.71 25.53 -5.67
CA VAL A 33 13.09 25.63 -6.17
C VAL A 33 13.59 27.07 -6.00
N GLU A 34 14.75 27.23 -5.37
CA GLU A 34 15.42 28.53 -5.21
C GLU A 34 16.53 28.71 -6.24
N SER A 35 17.27 27.67 -6.52
CA SER A 35 18.26 27.65 -7.59
C SER A 35 18.37 26.28 -8.23
N VAL A 36 18.66 26.27 -9.52
CA VAL A 36 18.91 25.06 -10.31
C VAL A 36 20.08 25.31 -11.25
N ASP A 37 20.99 24.37 -11.31
CA ASP A 37 22.10 24.36 -12.27
C ASP A 37 22.41 22.90 -12.66
N ALA A 38 22.17 22.57 -13.92
CA ALA A 38 22.48 21.27 -14.48
C ALA A 38 23.87 21.34 -15.15
N ASP A 39 24.80 20.53 -14.68
CA ASP A 39 26.16 20.44 -15.21
C ASP A 39 26.34 19.16 -16.06
N LEU A 40 26.55 19.36 -17.35
CA LEU A 40 26.78 18.30 -18.33
C LEU A 40 28.12 17.58 -18.10
N ALA A 41 29.14 18.28 -17.58
CA ALA A 41 30.47 17.70 -17.41
C ALA A 41 30.52 16.69 -16.24
N SER A 42 29.81 16.99 -15.16
CA SER A 42 29.71 16.12 -13.99
C SER A 42 28.48 15.19 -14.02
N ASN A 43 27.59 15.36 -15.00
CA ASN A 43 26.27 14.68 -15.05
C ASN A 43 25.48 14.88 -13.75
N LYS A 44 25.48 16.09 -13.19
CA LYS A 44 24.77 16.40 -11.94
C LYS A 44 23.79 17.56 -12.13
N LEU A 45 22.69 17.48 -11.38
CA LEU A 45 21.74 18.57 -11.22
C LEU A 45 21.91 19.14 -9.80
N HIS A 46 22.45 20.35 -9.71
CA HIS A 46 22.56 21.10 -8.46
C HIS A 46 21.24 21.82 -8.19
N LEU A 47 20.57 21.45 -7.12
CA LEU A 47 19.29 22.03 -6.72
C LEU A 47 19.35 22.59 -5.31
N THR A 48 18.86 23.82 -5.14
CA THR A 48 18.53 24.36 -3.82
C THR A 48 17.02 24.44 -3.71
N VAL A 49 16.45 23.61 -2.85
CA VAL A 49 15.00 23.46 -2.75
C VAL A 49 14.49 23.60 -1.32
N ASN A 50 13.21 23.93 -1.21
CA ASN A 50 12.45 23.82 0.03
C ASN A 50 11.79 22.44 0.09
N PRO A 51 12.27 21.48 0.93
CA PRO A 51 11.76 20.10 0.94
C PRO A 51 10.29 19.99 1.35
N LYS A 52 9.72 21.03 1.95
CA LYS A 52 8.29 21.06 2.32
C LYS A 52 7.39 21.40 1.16
N LYS A 53 7.91 22.11 0.16
CA LYS A 53 7.16 22.52 -1.05
C LYS A 53 7.42 21.58 -2.22
N LEU A 54 8.62 21.06 -2.31
CA LEU A 54 9.04 20.15 -3.37
C LEU A 54 9.72 18.94 -2.73
N PRO A 55 8.97 17.85 -2.46
CA PRO A 55 9.51 16.59 -1.95
C PRO A 55 10.36 15.86 -2.99
N PHE A 56 11.24 14.97 -2.54
CA PHE A 56 12.18 14.27 -3.42
C PHE A 56 11.48 13.42 -4.50
N ASP A 57 10.39 12.74 -4.15
CA ASP A 57 9.60 11.92 -5.10
C ASP A 57 9.06 12.76 -6.29
N GLU A 58 8.74 14.04 -6.05
CA GLU A 58 8.27 14.95 -7.09
C GLU A 58 9.43 15.40 -7.99
N ILE A 59 10.62 15.59 -7.41
CA ILE A 59 11.86 15.87 -8.18
C ILE A 59 12.16 14.68 -9.09
N GLU A 60 12.12 13.46 -8.58
CA GLU A 60 12.33 12.23 -9.34
C GLU A 60 11.32 12.11 -10.50
N THR A 61 10.05 12.34 -10.21
CA THR A 61 8.99 12.32 -11.22
C THR A 61 9.21 13.36 -12.32
N LEU A 62 9.62 14.58 -11.96
CA LEU A 62 9.91 15.65 -12.93
C LEU A 62 11.11 15.29 -13.83
N VAL A 63 12.17 14.73 -13.25
CA VAL A 63 13.35 14.28 -14.01
C VAL A 63 12.97 13.17 -14.99
N LYS A 64 12.18 12.19 -14.53
CA LYS A 64 11.70 11.07 -15.36
C LYS A 64 10.78 11.54 -16.49
N ASN A 65 9.88 12.50 -16.23
CA ASN A 65 9.01 13.09 -17.25
C ASN A 65 9.75 13.85 -18.34
N LEU A 66 10.97 14.32 -18.05
CA LEU A 66 11.86 14.95 -19.03
C LEU A 66 12.69 13.92 -19.82
N GLY A 67 12.54 12.62 -19.53
CA GLY A 67 13.27 11.54 -20.19
C GLY A 67 14.66 11.27 -19.62
N PHE A 68 14.92 11.70 -18.38
CA PHE A 68 16.18 11.44 -17.65
C PHE A 68 15.94 10.51 -16.47
N GLU A 69 17.00 9.89 -15.95
CA GLU A 69 16.94 9.06 -14.74
C GLU A 69 17.86 9.63 -13.65
N LEU A 70 17.38 9.56 -12.39
CA LEU A 70 18.22 9.86 -11.23
C LEU A 70 18.97 8.59 -10.83
N HIS A 71 20.29 8.70 -10.68
CA HIS A 71 21.12 7.60 -10.22
C HIS A 71 21.38 7.73 -8.72
N THR A 72 20.41 7.33 -7.90
CA THR A 72 20.51 7.30 -6.44
C THR A 72 20.53 5.86 -5.95
N ASP A 73 21.28 5.61 -4.89
CA ASP A 73 21.26 4.33 -4.21
C ASP A 73 20.17 4.35 -3.13
N GLU A 74 19.45 3.24 -2.99
CA GLU A 74 18.45 3.07 -1.95
C GLU A 74 18.89 1.97 -0.98
N VAL A 75 18.77 2.25 0.32
CA VAL A 75 18.99 1.25 1.37
C VAL A 75 17.86 1.30 2.38
N THR A 76 17.35 0.14 2.72
CA THR A 76 16.39 0.00 3.82
C THR A 76 17.10 -0.60 5.03
N LEU A 77 17.20 0.18 6.11
CA LEU A 77 17.77 -0.25 7.38
C LEU A 77 16.69 -0.75 8.31
N LYS A 78 16.91 -1.91 8.91
CA LYS A 78 16.06 -2.44 9.99
C LYS A 78 16.49 -1.85 11.32
N LEU A 79 15.56 -1.26 12.04
CA LEU A 79 15.81 -0.53 13.28
C LEU A 79 15.13 -1.22 14.45
N ASN A 80 15.69 -1.03 15.65
CA ASN A 80 15.09 -1.43 16.92
C ASN A 80 14.99 -0.21 17.84
N GLY A 81 13.88 -0.09 18.57
CA GLY A 81 13.69 0.96 19.59
C GLY A 81 12.81 2.12 19.17
N MET A 82 12.27 2.16 17.95
CA MET A 82 11.26 3.16 17.58
C MET A 82 9.90 2.77 18.19
N HIS A 83 9.35 3.65 19.05
CA HIS A 83 8.09 3.37 19.76
C HIS A 83 7.00 4.41 19.49
N CYS A 84 7.30 5.52 18.83
CA CYS A 84 6.34 6.60 18.61
C CYS A 84 6.65 7.41 17.36
N ALA A 85 5.67 8.21 16.92
CA ALA A 85 5.83 9.11 15.77
C ALA A 85 7.01 10.08 15.92
N SER A 86 7.30 10.53 17.15
CA SER A 86 8.46 11.40 17.41
C SER A 86 9.78 10.67 17.18
N CYS A 87 9.85 9.36 17.46
CA CYS A 87 11.04 8.55 17.17
C CYS A 87 11.31 8.51 15.68
N VAL A 88 10.26 8.29 14.89
CA VAL A 88 10.32 8.28 13.43
C VAL A 88 10.80 9.62 12.89
N MET A 89 10.17 10.73 13.33
CA MET A 89 10.58 12.08 12.94
C MET A 89 12.04 12.40 13.30
N ASN A 90 12.54 11.83 14.41
CA ASN A 90 13.95 12.01 14.79
C ASN A 90 14.88 11.32 13.81
N VAL A 91 14.65 10.06 13.51
CA VAL A 91 15.44 9.30 12.54
C VAL A 91 15.48 10.05 11.21
N GLU A 92 14.33 10.48 10.69
CA GLU A 92 14.24 11.23 9.44
C GLU A 92 14.97 12.59 9.50
N ASN A 93 14.70 13.40 10.54
CA ASN A 93 15.27 14.74 10.66
C ASN A 93 16.79 14.76 10.89
N PHE A 94 17.35 13.74 11.49
CA PHE A 94 18.79 13.68 11.73
C PHE A 94 19.53 13.07 10.55
N LEU A 95 19.01 12.00 9.94
CA LEU A 95 19.63 11.41 8.76
C LEU A 95 19.62 12.36 7.56
N ILE A 96 18.51 13.06 7.33
CA ILE A 96 18.39 14.01 6.21
C ILE A 96 19.39 15.17 6.27
N ARG A 97 20.07 15.38 7.41
CA ARG A 97 21.10 16.41 7.58
C ARG A 97 22.50 15.94 7.15
N LEU A 98 22.70 14.66 6.95
CA LEU A 98 23.95 14.15 6.42
C LEU A 98 24.07 14.56 4.94
N ASP A 99 25.26 15.05 4.57
CA ASP A 99 25.53 15.34 3.16
C ASP A 99 25.53 14.04 2.36
N GLY A 100 24.84 14.03 1.22
CA GLY A 100 24.67 12.85 0.38
C GLY A 100 23.40 12.04 0.69
N ILE A 101 22.57 12.41 1.68
CA ILE A 101 21.26 11.82 1.85
C ILE A 101 20.21 12.71 1.20
N PHE A 102 19.42 12.16 0.29
CA PHE A 102 18.41 12.89 -0.47
C PHE A 102 17.03 12.81 0.18
N ASP A 103 16.59 11.60 0.57
CA ASP A 103 15.31 11.35 1.24
C ASP A 103 15.44 10.27 2.31
N VAL A 104 14.59 10.34 3.34
CA VAL A 104 14.51 9.36 4.42
C VAL A 104 13.05 9.15 4.78
N LYS A 105 12.59 7.92 4.69
CA LYS A 105 11.26 7.48 5.10
C LYS A 105 11.39 6.39 6.16
N ALA A 106 11.15 6.74 7.41
CA ALA A 106 11.15 5.77 8.49
C ALA A 106 9.72 5.31 8.82
N ASP A 107 9.54 4.03 9.05
CA ASP A 107 8.26 3.44 9.38
C ASP A 107 8.28 2.81 10.77
N LEU A 108 7.27 3.19 11.58
CA LEU A 108 7.12 2.72 12.94
C LEU A 108 6.64 1.26 12.99
N THR A 109 5.87 0.82 12.02
CA THR A 109 5.21 -0.50 12.04
C THR A 109 6.17 -1.60 11.61
N SER A 110 6.87 -1.38 10.51
CA SER A 110 7.91 -2.27 10.01
C SER A 110 9.24 -2.12 10.76
N GLN A 111 9.41 -1.05 11.56
CA GLN A 111 10.68 -0.72 12.21
C GLN A 111 11.82 -0.57 11.20
N THR A 112 11.56 0.07 10.07
CA THR A 112 12.54 0.27 8.99
C THR A 112 12.75 1.75 8.70
N ALA A 113 13.90 2.08 8.10
CA ALA A 113 14.18 3.37 7.49
C ALA A 113 14.68 3.14 6.06
N CYS A 114 13.89 3.57 5.09
CA CYS A 114 14.25 3.60 3.66
C CYS A 114 14.96 4.93 3.39
N ILE A 115 16.15 4.87 2.81
CA ILE A 115 17.06 6.01 2.67
C ILE A 115 17.55 6.06 1.23
N ASN A 116 17.26 7.16 0.54
CA ASN A 116 17.82 7.47 -0.77
C ASN A 116 19.07 8.32 -0.58
N TYR A 117 20.20 7.85 -1.11
CA TYR A 117 21.50 8.46 -0.84
C TYR A 117 22.50 8.33 -1.99
N ASP A 118 23.59 9.08 -1.90
CA ASP A 118 24.77 8.97 -2.76
C ASP A 118 25.84 8.16 -2.02
N LYS A 119 26.07 6.92 -2.46
CA LYS A 119 27.07 6.02 -1.83
C LYS A 119 28.50 6.53 -1.93
N THR A 120 28.77 7.54 -2.78
CA THR A 120 30.10 8.16 -2.88
C THR A 120 30.35 9.18 -1.77
N LYS A 121 29.29 9.73 -1.14
CA LYS A 121 29.36 10.75 -0.10
C LYS A 121 29.10 10.21 1.31
N VAL A 122 28.19 9.25 1.44
CA VAL A 122 27.78 8.70 2.75
C VAL A 122 27.71 7.18 2.70
N THR A 123 28.18 6.53 3.75
CA THR A 123 28.16 5.06 3.88
C THR A 123 27.05 4.62 4.84
N VAL A 124 26.63 3.37 4.74
CA VAL A 124 25.68 2.77 5.69
C VAL A 124 26.16 2.89 7.13
N LYS A 125 27.49 2.79 7.33
CA LYS A 125 28.10 2.92 8.67
C LYS A 125 27.91 4.31 9.27
N ASP A 126 28.00 5.36 8.45
CA ASP A 126 27.77 6.75 8.91
C ASP A 126 26.31 6.93 9.34
N MET A 127 25.37 6.31 8.61
CA MET A 127 23.95 6.29 8.96
C MET A 127 23.71 5.53 10.28
N GLU A 128 24.35 4.37 10.45
CA GLU A 128 24.29 3.59 11.70
C GLU A 128 24.80 4.38 12.91
N GLU A 129 25.90 5.11 12.76
CA GLU A 129 26.45 5.95 13.84
C GLU A 129 25.49 7.04 14.28
N VAL A 130 24.80 7.69 13.31
CA VAL A 130 23.78 8.70 13.61
C VAL A 130 22.57 8.07 14.31
N ILE A 131 22.06 6.96 13.80
CA ILE A 131 20.90 6.26 14.37
C ILE A 131 21.20 5.79 15.81
N ASN A 132 22.39 5.20 16.03
CA ASN A 132 22.83 4.76 17.35
C ASN A 132 23.01 5.93 18.32
N SER A 133 23.46 7.09 17.83
CA SER A 133 23.58 8.30 18.66
C SER A 133 22.23 8.81 19.17
N LEU A 134 21.16 8.57 18.41
CA LEU A 134 19.78 8.91 18.78
C LEU A 134 19.19 7.92 19.81
N GLY A 135 19.89 6.82 20.10
CA GLY A 135 19.46 5.79 21.06
C GLY A 135 18.63 4.66 20.44
N PHE A 136 18.63 4.57 19.11
CA PHE A 136 18.06 3.44 18.36
C PHE A 136 19.17 2.47 17.96
N GLU A 137 18.84 1.22 17.70
CA GLU A 137 19.77 0.18 17.30
C GLU A 137 19.50 -0.19 15.82
N VAL A 138 20.56 -0.22 15.00
CA VAL A 138 20.48 -0.73 13.63
C VAL A 138 20.74 -2.23 13.68
N LEU A 139 19.76 -3.01 13.24
CA LEU A 139 19.85 -4.47 13.17
C LEU A 139 20.56 -4.94 11.91
N GLY A 140 20.58 -4.10 10.85
CA GLY A 140 21.24 -4.32 9.57
C GLY A 140 20.40 -3.89 8.37
N ILE A 141 20.80 -4.32 7.16
CA ILE A 141 20.11 -4.01 5.92
C ILE A 141 18.96 -5.00 5.73
N ASP A 142 17.75 -4.48 5.50
CA ASP A 142 16.55 -5.29 5.27
C ASP A 142 16.72 -6.16 4.01
N GLY A 143 16.26 -7.42 4.08
CA GLY A 143 16.43 -8.39 2.99
C GLY A 143 17.82 -9.06 2.89
N GLN A 144 18.86 -8.61 3.59
CA GLN A 144 20.17 -9.25 3.61
C GLN A 144 20.46 -10.04 4.90
N LEU A 145 19.59 -9.92 5.88
CA LEU A 145 19.79 -10.50 7.20
C LEU A 145 19.01 -11.81 7.32
N GLU A 146 19.71 -12.90 7.63
CA GLU A 146 19.13 -14.10 8.25
C GLU A 146 18.82 -13.84 9.75
N ILE A 147 18.30 -12.66 10.11
CA ILE A 147 17.92 -12.36 11.49
C ILE A 147 16.59 -13.06 11.76
N ASN A 148 16.58 -13.89 12.76
CA ASN A 148 15.37 -14.48 13.30
C ASN A 148 14.56 -13.36 14.02
N GLU A 149 13.84 -12.54 13.23
CA GLU A 149 13.01 -11.44 13.74
C GLU A 149 12.05 -11.91 14.85
N ASP A 150 11.58 -13.16 14.77
CA ASP A 150 10.73 -13.77 15.77
C ASP A 150 11.44 -13.97 17.10
N GLU A 151 12.74 -14.22 17.10
CA GLU A 151 13.53 -14.39 18.31
C GLU A 151 13.80 -13.04 18.99
N ILE A 152 14.17 -12.02 18.23
CA ILE A 152 14.34 -10.64 18.72
C ILE A 152 13.03 -10.15 19.34
N TYR A 153 11.92 -10.31 18.64
CA TYR A 153 10.59 -9.94 19.13
C TYR A 153 10.21 -10.70 20.42
N LYS A 154 10.44 -12.02 20.47
CA LYS A 154 10.16 -12.83 21.67
C LYS A 154 11.01 -12.37 22.86
N ASN A 155 12.27 -12.03 22.63
CA ASN A 155 13.19 -11.54 23.68
C ASN A 155 12.77 -10.15 24.19
N ASP A 156 12.40 -9.23 23.31
CA ASP A 156 11.86 -7.90 23.67
C ASP A 156 10.57 -8.01 24.49
N LEU A 157 9.62 -8.86 24.06
CA LEU A 157 8.41 -9.12 24.84
C LEU A 157 8.71 -9.75 26.21
N LYS A 158 9.67 -10.65 26.29
CA LYS A 158 10.08 -11.31 27.53
C LYS A 158 10.70 -10.30 28.50
N ASP A 159 11.57 -9.41 27.99
CA ASP A 159 12.18 -8.34 28.81
C ASP A 159 11.11 -7.38 29.35
N LYS A 160 10.22 -6.86 28.50
CA LYS A 160 9.10 -6.01 28.93
C LYS A 160 8.22 -6.70 29.98
N ARG A 161 7.84 -7.97 29.76
CA ARG A 161 7.04 -8.74 30.71
C ARG A 161 7.76 -8.89 32.07
N ASN A 162 9.04 -9.19 32.06
CA ASN A 162 9.81 -9.36 33.30
C ASN A 162 9.91 -8.05 34.09
N ARG A 163 10.14 -6.92 33.40
CA ARG A 163 10.13 -5.59 34.03
C ARG A 163 8.77 -5.22 34.62
N ILE A 164 7.68 -5.54 33.93
CA ILE A 164 6.29 -5.35 34.43
C ILE A 164 6.09 -6.14 35.73
N ILE A 165 6.45 -7.42 35.73
CA ILE A 165 6.28 -8.30 36.91
C ILE A 165 7.09 -7.76 38.07
N VAL A 166 8.36 -7.41 37.87
CA VAL A 166 9.24 -6.87 38.92
C VAL A 166 8.69 -5.54 39.44
N GLY A 167 8.23 -4.66 38.53
CA GLY A 167 7.71 -3.34 38.91
C GLY A 167 6.46 -3.46 39.78
N PHE A 168 5.46 -4.24 39.38
CA PHE A 168 4.22 -4.40 40.15
C PHE A 168 4.47 -5.17 41.47
N ALA A 169 5.32 -6.19 41.44
CA ALA A 169 5.70 -6.89 42.69
C ALA A 169 6.38 -5.96 43.70
N ALA A 170 7.33 -5.14 43.23
CA ALA A 170 8.02 -4.17 44.07
C ALA A 170 7.07 -3.10 44.60
N SER A 171 6.20 -2.55 43.76
CA SER A 171 5.18 -1.57 44.18
C SER A 171 4.22 -2.16 45.20
N ALA A 172 3.76 -3.40 45.01
CA ALA A 172 2.90 -4.07 45.97
C ALA A 172 3.58 -4.29 47.33
N VAL A 173 4.86 -4.64 47.32
CA VAL A 173 5.65 -4.76 48.55
C VAL A 173 5.80 -3.41 49.25
N LEU A 174 6.11 -2.35 48.51
CA LEU A 174 6.19 -1.00 49.07
C LEU A 174 4.86 -0.50 49.64
N MET A 175 3.75 -0.74 48.93
CA MET A 175 2.43 -0.43 49.44
C MET A 175 2.09 -1.20 50.74
N ALA A 176 2.40 -2.51 50.75
CA ALA A 176 2.17 -3.34 51.96
C ALA A 176 2.97 -2.85 53.13
N LEU A 177 4.22 -2.43 52.94
CA LEU A 177 5.08 -1.86 53.98
C LEU A 177 4.48 -0.56 54.57
N MET A 178 3.89 0.31 53.73
CA MET A 178 3.22 1.53 54.17
C MET A 178 2.02 1.24 55.07
N TYR A 179 1.23 0.20 54.79
CA TYR A 179 0.05 -0.19 55.60
C TYR A 179 0.42 -0.92 56.89
N ILE A 180 1.46 -1.76 56.86
CA ILE A 180 1.83 -2.63 58.02
C ILE A 180 2.70 -1.90 59.02
N HIS A 181 3.26 -0.72 58.69
CA HIS A 181 4.18 0.05 59.51
C HIS A 181 5.36 -0.81 60.07
N TRP A 182 5.90 -1.71 59.21
CA TRP A 182 6.96 -2.62 59.58
C TRP A 182 8.33 -1.90 59.58
N HIS A 183 9.05 -1.98 60.70
CA HIS A 183 10.36 -1.36 60.91
C HIS A 183 11.46 -2.43 61.04
N PRO A 184 11.91 -3.04 59.94
CA PRO A 184 12.93 -4.06 59.98
C PRO A 184 14.25 -3.43 60.48
N PHE A 185 14.93 -4.13 61.39
CA PHE A 185 16.20 -3.71 61.95
C PHE A 185 16.20 -2.32 62.67
N GLY A 186 15.04 -1.78 63.03
CA GLY A 186 14.92 -0.47 63.63
C GLY A 186 15.13 0.72 62.68
N LEU A 187 15.13 0.47 61.36
CA LEU A 187 15.24 1.51 60.36
C LEU A 187 13.93 2.26 60.20
N SER A 188 14.00 3.56 59.87
CA SER A 188 12.81 4.33 59.51
C SER A 188 12.16 3.75 58.26
N MET A 189 10.83 3.91 58.12
CA MET A 189 10.03 3.47 56.99
C MET A 189 10.60 4.01 55.67
N GLY A 190 11.01 5.31 55.64
CA GLY A 190 11.58 5.95 54.45
C GLY A 190 12.87 5.28 54.00
N ILE A 191 13.82 4.98 54.93
CA ILE A 191 15.07 4.31 54.60
C ILE A 191 14.82 2.89 54.12
N THR A 192 13.87 2.17 54.74
CA THR A 192 13.49 0.82 54.31
C THR A 192 12.91 0.83 52.89
N SER A 193 12.00 1.76 52.59
CA SER A 193 11.39 1.94 51.27
C SER A 193 12.43 2.36 50.24
N LEU A 194 13.38 3.22 50.56
CA LEU A 194 14.47 3.60 49.67
C LEU A 194 15.35 2.38 49.31
N ILE A 195 15.80 1.60 50.29
CA ILE A 195 16.64 0.43 50.05
C ILE A 195 15.92 -0.59 49.14
N ILE A 196 14.66 -0.87 49.40
CA ILE A 196 13.86 -1.84 48.63
C ILE A 196 13.58 -1.32 47.21
N SER A 197 13.41 0.00 47.05
CA SER A 197 13.05 0.60 45.76
C SER A 197 14.21 0.75 44.78
N ILE A 198 15.47 0.88 45.21
CA ILE A 198 16.62 1.21 44.36
C ILE A 198 16.77 0.22 43.17
N LEU A 199 16.87 -1.07 43.46
CA LEU A 199 17.10 -2.07 42.40
C LEU A 199 15.89 -2.20 41.44
N PRO A 200 14.63 -2.34 41.93
CA PRO A 200 13.47 -2.35 41.04
C PRO A 200 13.31 -1.06 40.24
N PHE A 201 13.54 0.10 40.87
CA PHE A 201 13.48 1.39 40.20
C PHE A 201 14.46 1.47 39.05
N LEU A 202 15.72 1.18 39.27
CA LEU A 202 16.75 1.16 38.24
C LEU A 202 16.41 0.16 37.14
N TYR A 203 16.00 -1.07 37.48
CA TYR A 203 15.68 -2.10 36.50
C TYR A 203 14.50 -1.72 35.60
N VAL A 204 13.43 -1.16 36.18
CA VAL A 204 12.19 -0.84 35.45
C VAL A 204 12.31 0.48 34.71
N SER A 205 12.89 1.53 35.33
CA SER A 205 12.84 2.91 34.83
C SER A 205 14.00 3.26 33.90
N LEU A 206 15.16 2.57 33.99
CA LEU A 206 16.37 2.93 33.27
C LEU A 206 16.19 3.09 31.74
N PRO A 207 15.44 2.23 31.02
CA PRO A 207 15.22 2.41 29.61
C PRO A 207 14.47 3.72 29.28
N THR A 208 13.42 4.03 30.06
CA THR A 208 12.63 5.25 29.88
C THR A 208 13.45 6.49 30.25
N LEU A 209 14.20 6.46 31.34
CA LEU A 209 15.07 7.57 31.74
C LEU A 209 16.18 7.84 30.73
N LYS A 210 16.81 6.80 30.17
CA LYS A 210 17.81 6.94 29.13
C LYS A 210 17.22 7.54 27.84
N ALA A 211 16.03 7.06 27.40
CA ALA A 211 15.33 7.61 26.25
C ALA A 211 14.90 9.07 26.48
N GLY A 212 14.41 9.40 27.69
CA GLY A 212 14.04 10.76 28.07
C GLY A 212 15.26 11.71 28.12
N PHE A 213 16.38 11.28 28.67
CA PHE A 213 17.62 12.05 28.67
C PHE A 213 18.10 12.33 27.24
N ASN A 214 18.16 11.32 26.38
CA ASN A 214 18.49 11.50 24.97
C ASN A 214 17.56 12.50 24.27
N GLY A 215 16.24 12.41 24.55
CA GLY A 215 15.27 13.36 24.03
C GLY A 215 15.57 14.81 24.45
N LEU A 216 15.92 15.04 25.72
CA LEU A 216 16.27 16.37 26.22
C LEU A 216 17.57 16.92 25.60
N VAL A 217 18.61 16.10 25.51
CA VAL A 217 19.90 16.49 24.90
C VAL A 217 19.71 16.93 23.45
N HIS A 218 18.89 16.22 22.69
CA HIS A 218 18.60 16.53 21.30
C HIS A 218 17.46 17.55 21.11
N LYS A 219 16.98 18.19 22.20
CA LYS A 219 15.88 19.19 22.20
C LYS A 219 14.59 18.66 21.59
N ASN A 220 14.33 17.37 21.74
CA ASN A 220 13.15 16.71 21.25
C ASN A 220 12.24 16.32 22.42
N LEU A 221 11.23 17.12 22.64
CA LEU A 221 10.22 16.84 23.66
C LEU A 221 9.31 15.72 23.19
N ASN A 222 9.51 14.52 23.69
CA ASN A 222 8.70 13.34 23.39
C ASN A 222 8.06 12.77 24.66
N MET A 223 7.31 11.68 24.52
CA MET A 223 6.64 11.05 25.66
C MET A 223 7.62 10.52 26.71
N ASP A 224 8.81 10.04 26.29
CA ASP A 224 9.81 9.53 27.23
C ASP A 224 10.37 10.64 28.10
N VAL A 225 10.52 11.86 27.57
CA VAL A 225 10.89 13.05 28.33
C VAL A 225 9.86 13.34 29.40
N MET A 226 8.56 13.35 29.06
CA MET A 226 7.47 13.64 30.00
C MET A 226 7.38 12.60 31.12
N TYR A 227 7.43 11.31 30.78
CA TYR A 227 7.44 10.24 31.77
C TYR A 227 8.70 10.29 32.64
N SER A 228 9.87 10.52 32.04
CA SER A 228 11.12 10.65 32.79
C SER A 228 11.10 11.80 33.77
N MET A 229 10.50 12.95 33.40
CA MET A 229 10.31 14.07 34.32
C MET A 229 9.41 13.68 35.49
N GLY A 230 8.25 13.08 35.25
CA GLY A 230 7.32 12.64 36.26
C GLY A 230 7.94 11.60 37.23
N ILE A 231 8.61 10.59 36.68
CA ILE A 231 9.31 9.54 37.46
C ILE A 231 10.42 10.15 38.29
N THR A 232 11.23 11.06 37.72
CA THR A 232 12.34 11.71 38.40
C THR A 232 11.84 12.60 39.52
N VAL A 233 10.80 13.40 39.32
CA VAL A 233 10.20 14.21 40.35
C VAL A 233 9.66 13.34 41.49
N ALA A 234 8.93 12.26 41.20
CA ALA A 234 8.42 11.35 42.21
C ALA A 234 9.54 10.70 43.04
N TYR A 235 10.61 10.24 42.38
CA TYR A 235 11.69 9.55 43.09
C TYR A 235 12.58 10.50 43.89
N ILE A 236 12.91 11.69 43.35
CA ILE A 236 13.68 12.71 44.07
C ILE A 236 12.89 13.24 45.27
N SER A 237 11.60 13.56 45.15
CA SER A 237 10.77 13.99 46.24
C SER A 237 10.69 12.93 47.34
N SER A 238 10.66 11.64 46.99
CA SER A 238 10.70 10.54 47.95
C SER A 238 12.01 10.49 48.74
N ILE A 239 13.15 10.72 48.08
CA ILE A 239 14.45 10.78 48.72
C ILE A 239 14.48 11.99 49.71
N LEU A 240 14.09 13.18 49.27
CA LEU A 240 14.07 14.38 50.09
C LEU A 240 13.13 14.22 51.32
N GLY A 241 11.96 13.58 51.11
CA GLY A 241 11.04 13.27 52.21
C GLY A 241 11.56 12.24 53.19
N THR A 242 12.32 11.25 52.69
CA THR A 242 12.96 10.23 53.55
C THR A 242 13.98 10.85 54.55
N PHE A 243 14.75 11.83 54.09
CA PHE A 243 15.77 12.49 54.91
C PHE A 243 15.28 13.78 55.57
N ASN A 244 14.00 14.14 55.45
CA ASN A 244 13.43 15.38 55.92
C ASN A 244 14.18 16.65 55.44
N ILE A 245 14.67 16.62 54.20
CA ILE A 245 15.34 17.75 53.55
C ILE A 245 14.30 18.54 52.77
N VAL A 246 13.83 19.67 53.31
CA VAL A 246 12.80 20.54 52.69
C VAL A 246 11.41 19.89 52.61
N LEU A 247 11.30 18.59 52.41
CA LEU A 247 10.08 17.80 52.31
C LEU A 247 9.93 16.88 53.51
N ASP A 248 8.72 16.68 54.02
CA ASP A 248 8.44 15.77 55.14
C ASP A 248 8.14 14.33 54.66
N HIS A 249 7.91 13.42 55.59
CA HIS A 249 7.66 12.00 55.28
C HIS A 249 6.38 11.74 54.47
N SER A 250 5.49 12.72 54.26
CA SER A 250 4.30 12.59 53.43
C SER A 250 4.63 12.56 51.92
N PHE A 251 5.86 12.96 51.56
CA PHE A 251 6.35 13.00 50.16
C PHE A 251 7.03 11.74 49.68
N MET A 252 6.77 10.60 50.31
CA MET A 252 7.34 9.32 49.90
C MET A 252 6.46 8.66 48.79
N PHE A 253 6.88 8.76 47.54
CA PHE A 253 6.21 8.24 46.32
C PHE A 253 7.03 7.11 45.68
N TYR A 254 7.76 6.28 46.46
CA TYR A 254 8.62 5.25 45.92
C TYR A 254 7.84 4.21 45.08
N GLU A 255 6.63 3.82 45.56
CA GLU A 255 5.73 2.92 44.85
C GLU A 255 5.23 3.53 43.56
N THR A 256 4.82 4.81 43.57
CA THR A 256 4.39 5.58 42.38
C THR A 256 5.52 5.66 41.36
N ALA A 257 6.76 6.00 41.79
CA ALA A 257 7.91 6.12 40.90
C ALA A 257 8.27 4.80 40.17
N ILE A 258 7.93 3.64 40.71
CA ILE A 258 8.11 2.32 40.10
C ILE A 258 6.85 1.92 39.30
N MET A 259 5.65 2.26 39.79
CA MET A 259 4.39 1.88 39.18
C MET A 259 4.15 2.63 37.87
N LEU A 260 4.52 3.91 37.78
CA LEU A 260 4.38 4.71 36.56
C LEU A 260 5.08 4.08 35.33
N PRO A 261 6.39 3.76 35.36
CA PRO A 261 7.06 3.10 34.26
C PRO A 261 6.52 1.67 34.02
N SER A 262 6.02 0.99 35.05
CA SER A 262 5.41 -0.33 34.90
C SER A 262 4.11 -0.28 34.07
N PHE A 263 3.24 0.72 34.31
CA PHE A 263 2.05 0.94 33.47
C PHE A 263 2.43 1.37 32.06
N LEU A 264 3.43 2.21 31.87
CA LEU A 264 3.95 2.54 30.54
C LEU A 264 4.41 1.27 29.79
N LEU A 265 5.11 0.37 30.46
CA LEU A 265 5.58 -0.89 29.90
C LEU A 265 4.43 -1.84 29.56
N ILE A 266 3.32 -1.87 30.31
CA ILE A 266 2.10 -2.59 29.94
C ILE A 266 1.58 -2.07 28.60
N GLY A 267 1.44 -0.75 28.48
CA GLY A 267 1.00 -0.13 27.23
C GLY A 267 1.89 -0.55 26.05
N ARG A 268 3.21 -0.45 26.17
CA ARG A 268 4.19 -0.85 25.16
C ARG A 268 4.19 -2.38 24.88
N TYR A 269 3.98 -3.21 25.89
CA TYR A 269 3.85 -4.66 25.73
C TYR A 269 2.62 -5.03 24.90
N LEU A 270 1.46 -4.46 25.25
CA LEU A 270 0.21 -4.68 24.51
C LEU A 270 0.28 -4.13 23.09
N GLU A 271 0.90 -2.97 22.91
CA GLU A 271 1.19 -2.37 21.61
C GLU A 271 2.05 -3.30 20.73
N ALA A 272 3.19 -3.77 21.25
CA ALA A 272 4.06 -4.68 20.51
C ALA A 272 3.35 -5.96 20.08
N LYS A 273 2.57 -6.57 21.01
CA LYS A 273 1.79 -7.76 20.72
C LYS A 273 0.70 -7.54 19.66
N ALA A 274 0.09 -6.36 19.65
CA ALA A 274 -0.92 -6.01 18.69
C ALA A 274 -0.33 -5.67 17.30
N LYS A 275 0.79 -4.96 17.25
CA LYS A 275 1.54 -4.71 16.00
C LYS A 275 1.89 -6.01 15.28
N LYS A 276 2.37 -7.03 15.99
CA LYS A 276 2.63 -8.34 15.37
C LYS A 276 1.36 -8.89 14.72
N LYS A 277 0.22 -8.84 15.42
CA LYS A 277 -1.05 -9.33 14.90
C LYS A 277 -1.59 -8.52 13.70
N THR A 278 -1.21 -7.25 13.55
CA THR A 278 -1.57 -6.44 12.37
C THR A 278 -0.75 -6.79 11.15
N SER A 279 0.50 -7.22 11.30
CA SER A 279 1.40 -7.62 10.21
C SER A 279 1.23 -9.08 9.79
N ASP A 280 0.41 -9.87 10.49
CA ASP A 280 0.23 -11.30 10.19
C ASP A 280 -0.27 -11.54 8.75
N SER A 281 -1.18 -10.73 8.22
CA SER A 281 -1.71 -10.89 6.86
C SER A 281 -0.62 -10.77 5.78
N ILE A 282 0.40 -9.92 6.00
CA ILE A 282 1.54 -9.81 5.08
C ILE A 282 2.50 -10.96 5.26
N ARG A 283 2.75 -11.37 6.52
CA ARG A 283 3.56 -12.54 6.79
C ARG A 283 2.95 -13.81 6.20
N GLU A 284 1.63 -13.90 6.15
CA GLU A 284 0.93 -14.97 5.43
C GLU A 284 1.25 -14.92 3.94
N LEU A 285 1.24 -13.75 3.30
CA LEU A 285 1.64 -13.58 1.89
C LEU A 285 3.12 -13.93 1.67
N ILE A 286 4.02 -13.44 2.53
CA ILE A 286 5.46 -13.77 2.47
C ILE A 286 5.67 -15.27 2.68
N GLY A 287 4.94 -15.88 3.60
CA GLY A 287 4.98 -17.32 3.88
C GLY A 287 4.46 -18.21 2.75
N LEU A 288 3.85 -17.62 1.69
CA LEU A 288 3.47 -18.36 0.49
C LEU A 288 4.67 -18.69 -0.39
N GLN A 289 5.73 -17.90 -0.32
CA GLN A 289 6.92 -18.10 -1.16
C GLN A 289 7.66 -19.37 -0.70
N PRO A 290 7.79 -20.38 -1.55
CA PRO A 290 8.58 -21.59 -1.24
C PRO A 290 10.05 -21.24 -1.09
N THR A 291 10.79 -22.04 -0.35
CA THR A 291 12.23 -21.88 -0.18
C THR A 291 13.05 -22.78 -1.10
N ALA A 292 12.43 -23.85 -1.62
CA ALA A 292 13.06 -24.82 -2.50
C ALA A 292 12.12 -25.20 -3.65
N ALA A 293 12.69 -25.70 -4.74
CA ALA A 293 11.96 -26.17 -5.91
C ALA A 293 12.63 -27.42 -6.48
N THR A 294 11.87 -28.23 -7.21
CA THR A 294 12.38 -29.41 -7.91
C THR A 294 12.67 -29.07 -9.36
N LEU A 295 13.95 -28.92 -9.69
CA LEU A 295 14.43 -28.75 -11.07
C LEU A 295 14.44 -30.10 -11.78
N ILE A 296 13.97 -30.13 -13.03
CA ILE A 296 13.98 -31.35 -13.88
C ILE A 296 14.60 -31.06 -15.24
N GLU A 297 15.20 -32.07 -15.80
CA GLU A 297 15.62 -32.11 -17.21
C GLU A 297 14.77 -33.12 -17.98
N LEU A 298 14.25 -32.70 -19.14
CA LEU A 298 13.43 -33.53 -20.00
C LEU A 298 14.22 -34.00 -21.22
N ASP A 299 13.99 -35.24 -21.66
CA ASP A 299 14.48 -35.73 -22.95
C ASP A 299 13.64 -35.18 -24.13
N SER A 300 14.03 -35.51 -25.36
CA SER A 300 13.29 -35.12 -26.57
C SER A 300 11.88 -35.72 -26.65
N ASN A 301 11.56 -36.69 -25.81
CA ASN A 301 10.25 -37.34 -25.71
C ASN A 301 9.41 -36.85 -24.54
N GLY A 302 9.92 -35.86 -23.75
CA GLY A 302 9.23 -35.31 -22.60
C GLY A 302 9.36 -36.13 -21.30
N ASN A 303 10.24 -37.13 -21.22
CA ASN A 303 10.46 -37.92 -20.02
C ASN A 303 11.51 -37.26 -19.13
N ILE A 304 11.36 -37.41 -17.82
CA ILE A 304 12.30 -36.83 -16.83
C ILE A 304 13.59 -37.65 -16.85
N VAL A 305 14.71 -36.99 -17.18
CA VAL A 305 16.06 -37.60 -17.22
C VAL A 305 16.75 -37.38 -15.87
N SER A 306 16.64 -36.18 -15.32
CA SER A 306 17.22 -35.85 -14.03
C SER A 306 16.25 -35.02 -13.16
N GLN A 307 16.40 -35.16 -11.85
CA GLN A 307 15.61 -34.40 -10.87
C GLN A 307 16.52 -34.01 -9.74
N LYS A 308 16.50 -32.71 -9.38
CA LYS A 308 17.32 -32.13 -8.30
C LYS A 308 16.50 -31.11 -7.53
N GLU A 309 16.55 -31.20 -6.20
CA GLU A 309 16.04 -30.12 -5.35
C GLU A 309 17.06 -28.98 -5.27
N VAL A 310 16.62 -27.76 -5.55
CA VAL A 310 17.45 -26.56 -5.58
C VAL A 310 16.81 -25.45 -4.73
N ASN A 311 17.62 -24.53 -4.23
CA ASN A 311 17.10 -23.34 -3.59
C ASN A 311 16.45 -22.44 -4.64
N ILE A 312 15.32 -21.78 -4.29
CA ILE A 312 14.60 -20.90 -5.22
C ILE A 312 15.47 -19.77 -5.78
N LYS A 313 16.50 -19.34 -5.04
CA LYS A 313 17.46 -18.32 -5.46
C LYS A 313 18.41 -18.80 -6.58
N GLU A 314 18.52 -20.10 -6.79
CA GLU A 314 19.38 -20.70 -7.81
C GLU A 314 18.68 -20.90 -9.15
N ILE A 315 17.34 -20.76 -9.19
CA ILE A 315 16.53 -20.95 -10.40
C ILE A 315 16.83 -19.84 -11.40
N GLN A 316 16.94 -20.23 -12.68
CA GLN A 316 17.14 -19.31 -13.80
C GLN A 316 15.92 -19.27 -14.72
N ILE A 317 15.80 -18.18 -15.48
CA ILE A 317 14.73 -18.07 -16.49
C ILE A 317 14.95 -19.14 -17.57
N GLY A 318 13.92 -19.94 -17.83
CA GLY A 318 13.94 -21.03 -18.77
C GLY A 318 14.09 -22.42 -18.15
N ASP A 319 14.42 -22.50 -16.85
CA ASP A 319 14.47 -23.76 -16.10
C ASP A 319 13.11 -24.44 -16.08
N ILE A 320 13.11 -25.78 -16.11
CA ILE A 320 11.89 -26.58 -16.03
C ILE A 320 11.76 -27.15 -14.61
N LEU A 321 10.61 -26.89 -14.01
CA LEU A 321 10.32 -27.22 -12.63
C LEU A 321 9.17 -28.23 -12.53
N LEU A 322 9.30 -29.19 -11.64
CA LEU A 322 8.26 -30.17 -11.31
C LEU A 322 7.47 -29.69 -10.10
N VAL A 323 6.16 -29.58 -10.23
CA VAL A 323 5.24 -29.21 -9.15
C VAL A 323 4.23 -30.33 -8.95
N ARG A 324 4.28 -30.96 -7.78
CA ARG A 324 3.40 -32.07 -7.42
C ARG A 324 2.09 -31.57 -6.80
N PRO A 325 1.06 -32.42 -6.73
CA PRO A 325 -0.15 -32.13 -5.97
C PRO A 325 0.16 -31.74 -4.51
N GLY A 326 -0.41 -30.62 -4.06
CA GLY A 326 -0.17 -30.05 -2.75
C GLY A 326 1.05 -29.11 -2.64
N ASP A 327 1.94 -29.11 -3.65
CA ASP A 327 3.08 -28.23 -3.65
C ASP A 327 2.69 -26.81 -4.04
N LYS A 328 3.44 -25.82 -3.51
CA LYS A 328 3.36 -24.44 -3.95
C LYS A 328 4.17 -24.24 -5.22
N ILE A 329 3.63 -23.46 -6.16
CA ILE A 329 4.34 -23.06 -7.37
C ILE A 329 5.52 -22.17 -7.00
N PRO A 330 6.77 -22.49 -7.41
CA PRO A 330 7.95 -21.81 -6.89
C PRO A 330 8.23 -20.44 -7.55
N VAL A 331 7.94 -20.29 -8.84
CA VAL A 331 8.19 -19.06 -9.62
C VAL A 331 7.06 -18.84 -10.62
N ASP A 332 6.96 -17.64 -11.19
CA ASP A 332 6.01 -17.43 -12.28
C ASP A 332 6.52 -18.10 -13.56
N GLY A 333 5.65 -18.82 -14.20
CA GLY A 333 6.00 -19.61 -15.37
C GLY A 333 4.82 -19.99 -16.26
N GLU A 334 5.10 -20.83 -17.21
CA GLU A 334 4.13 -21.38 -18.15
C GLU A 334 4.13 -22.91 -18.05
N VAL A 335 2.96 -23.50 -18.05
CA VAL A 335 2.80 -24.97 -18.07
C VAL A 335 3.26 -25.49 -19.43
N ILE A 336 4.22 -26.39 -19.45
CA ILE A 336 4.73 -27.06 -20.65
C ILE A 336 4.35 -28.53 -20.72
N GLY A 337 3.69 -29.05 -19.68
CA GLY A 337 3.23 -30.41 -19.62
C GLY A 337 2.43 -30.73 -18.37
N GLY A 338 1.42 -31.57 -18.50
CA GLY A 338 0.50 -31.91 -17.45
C GLY A 338 -0.77 -31.05 -17.44
N HIS A 339 -1.72 -31.43 -16.61
CA HIS A 339 -2.87 -30.58 -16.33
C HIS A 339 -3.25 -30.70 -14.85
N SER A 340 -3.73 -29.64 -14.26
CA SER A 340 -4.16 -29.61 -12.86
C SER A 340 -5.09 -28.44 -12.58
N TYR A 341 -5.75 -28.47 -11.43
CA TYR A 341 -6.37 -27.30 -10.85
C TYR A 341 -5.39 -26.59 -9.90
N VAL A 342 -5.30 -25.28 -10.00
CA VAL A 342 -4.42 -24.46 -9.18
C VAL A 342 -5.27 -23.48 -8.37
N ASP A 343 -5.07 -23.49 -7.04
CA ASP A 343 -5.68 -22.54 -6.14
C ASP A 343 -4.89 -21.23 -6.17
N GLU A 344 -5.47 -20.20 -6.78
CA GLU A 344 -4.93 -18.86 -6.90
C GLU A 344 -5.56 -17.87 -5.91
N SER A 345 -6.39 -18.35 -4.98
CA SER A 345 -7.20 -17.52 -4.07
C SER A 345 -6.37 -16.52 -3.25
N MET A 346 -5.11 -16.85 -2.98
CA MET A 346 -4.20 -15.98 -2.23
C MET A 346 -3.68 -14.77 -3.05
N ILE A 347 -3.76 -14.84 -4.39
CA ILE A 347 -3.34 -13.76 -5.28
C ILE A 347 -4.58 -12.95 -5.72
N ASN A 348 -5.66 -13.63 -6.09
CA ASN A 348 -6.82 -13.01 -6.72
C ASN A 348 -8.06 -12.92 -5.82
N GLY A 349 -8.08 -13.63 -4.68
CA GLY A 349 -9.20 -13.67 -3.75
C GLY A 349 -10.35 -14.60 -4.15
N GLU A 350 -10.26 -15.30 -5.28
CA GLU A 350 -11.31 -16.21 -5.73
C GLU A 350 -11.13 -17.63 -5.15
N PRO A 351 -12.15 -18.19 -4.48
CA PRO A 351 -12.01 -19.49 -3.81
C PRO A 351 -12.10 -20.69 -4.75
N ILE A 352 -12.38 -20.48 -6.05
CA ILE A 352 -12.55 -21.57 -7.03
C ILE A 352 -11.22 -21.80 -7.74
N PRO A 353 -10.61 -23.00 -7.63
CA PRO A 353 -9.38 -23.33 -8.32
C PRO A 353 -9.53 -23.25 -9.85
N LYS A 354 -8.52 -22.73 -10.53
CA LYS A 354 -8.49 -22.62 -12.00
C LYS A 354 -7.80 -23.82 -12.64
N ALA A 355 -8.40 -24.34 -13.70
CA ALA A 355 -7.75 -25.37 -14.50
C ALA A 355 -6.54 -24.79 -15.22
N LYS A 356 -5.40 -25.49 -15.19
CA LYS A 356 -4.17 -25.13 -15.89
C LYS A 356 -3.76 -26.26 -16.84
N ARG A 357 -3.52 -25.86 -18.09
CA ARG A 357 -3.14 -26.73 -19.21
C ARG A 357 -1.89 -26.17 -19.89
N ASP A 358 -1.40 -26.88 -20.89
CA ASP A 358 -0.24 -26.45 -21.67
C ASP A 358 -0.40 -25.03 -22.22
N ASN A 359 0.65 -24.24 -22.12
CA ASN A 359 0.76 -22.82 -22.48
C ASN A 359 -0.04 -21.85 -21.59
N GLU A 360 -0.59 -22.29 -20.44
CA GLU A 360 -1.22 -21.39 -19.48
C GLU A 360 -0.24 -20.91 -18.42
N GLU A 361 -0.41 -19.65 -18.01
CA GLU A 361 0.46 -19.04 -17.00
C GLU A 361 0.09 -19.49 -15.57
N VAL A 362 1.13 -19.66 -14.76
CA VAL A 362 1.03 -19.99 -13.33
C VAL A 362 1.89 -19.02 -12.52
N PHE A 363 1.48 -18.75 -11.28
CA PHE A 363 2.07 -17.74 -10.43
C PHE A 363 2.69 -18.30 -9.17
N ALA A 364 3.83 -17.74 -8.77
CA ALA A 364 4.52 -18.12 -7.54
C ALA A 364 3.61 -18.02 -6.30
N GLY A 365 3.71 -19.00 -5.41
CA GLY A 365 2.96 -19.04 -4.15
C GLY A 365 1.55 -19.65 -4.25
N THR A 366 1.01 -19.89 -5.46
CA THR A 366 -0.26 -20.60 -5.66
C THR A 366 -0.10 -22.10 -5.41
N ILE A 367 -1.18 -22.80 -5.10
CA ILE A 367 -1.13 -24.21 -4.67
C ILE A 367 -1.67 -25.11 -5.78
N ASN A 368 -0.82 -26.03 -6.24
CA ASN A 368 -1.21 -27.08 -7.17
C ASN A 368 -2.06 -28.14 -6.45
N GLN A 369 -3.22 -28.55 -7.02
CA GLN A 369 -4.16 -29.44 -6.31
C GLN A 369 -4.08 -30.91 -6.74
N ASP A 370 -4.37 -31.23 -8.01
CA ASP A 370 -4.69 -32.61 -8.38
C ASP A 370 -3.63 -33.29 -9.23
N GLY A 371 -3.09 -32.58 -10.23
CA GLY A 371 -2.17 -33.14 -11.23
C GLY A 371 -0.70 -32.77 -10.99
N VAL A 372 0.19 -33.38 -11.74
CA VAL A 372 1.61 -33.01 -11.79
C VAL A 372 1.77 -32.00 -12.92
N LEU A 373 2.42 -30.87 -12.63
CA LEU A 373 2.71 -29.82 -13.59
C LEU A 373 4.22 -29.73 -13.87
N HIS A 374 4.58 -29.60 -15.14
CA HIS A 374 5.90 -29.20 -15.58
C HIS A 374 5.83 -27.72 -15.98
N ILE A 375 6.58 -26.89 -15.30
CA ILE A 375 6.50 -25.43 -15.44
C ILE A 375 7.84 -24.90 -15.93
N LYS A 376 7.81 -24.09 -16.99
CA LYS A 376 8.99 -23.37 -17.47
C LYS A 376 9.03 -21.99 -16.82
N ALA A 377 10.10 -21.66 -16.10
CA ALA A 377 10.28 -20.39 -15.39
C ALA A 377 10.35 -19.21 -16.37
N LYS A 378 9.50 -18.20 -16.18
CA LYS A 378 9.45 -16.94 -16.96
C LYS A 378 9.90 -15.73 -16.14
N LYS A 379 9.44 -15.62 -14.87
CA LYS A 379 9.84 -14.55 -13.95
C LYS A 379 10.30 -15.17 -12.63
N ILE A 380 11.39 -14.67 -12.07
CA ILE A 380 12.04 -15.19 -10.87
C ILE A 380 12.33 -14.09 -9.85
N GLY A 381 12.47 -14.44 -8.58
CA GLY A 381 12.89 -13.55 -7.51
C GLY A 381 11.96 -12.34 -7.35
N SER A 382 12.51 -11.14 -7.32
CA SER A 382 11.77 -9.88 -7.13
C SER A 382 10.83 -9.50 -8.27
N LYS A 383 10.93 -10.19 -9.43
CA LYS A 383 10.08 -9.94 -10.60
C LYS A 383 8.81 -10.79 -10.63
N THR A 384 8.60 -11.70 -9.69
CA THR A 384 7.36 -12.48 -9.61
C THR A 384 6.18 -11.61 -9.20
N VAL A 385 4.97 -11.99 -9.63
CA VAL A 385 3.72 -11.30 -9.26
C VAL A 385 3.57 -11.23 -7.74
N LEU A 386 3.83 -12.32 -7.02
CA LEU A 386 3.76 -12.36 -5.57
C LEU A 386 4.76 -11.37 -4.92
N SER A 387 6.00 -11.30 -5.39
CA SER A 387 7.00 -10.36 -4.88
C SER A 387 6.58 -8.90 -5.12
N ASN A 388 5.98 -8.61 -6.27
CA ASN A 388 5.45 -7.29 -6.58
C ASN A 388 4.25 -6.93 -5.68
N ILE A 389 3.34 -7.87 -5.41
CA ILE A 389 2.22 -7.69 -4.46
C ILE A 389 2.77 -7.34 -3.07
N ILE A 390 3.72 -8.12 -2.55
CA ILE A 390 4.35 -7.89 -1.25
C ILE A 390 4.93 -6.48 -1.20
N ARG A 391 5.74 -6.10 -2.19
CA ARG A 391 6.37 -4.77 -2.29
C ARG A 391 5.35 -3.63 -2.30
N LEU A 392 4.24 -3.78 -3.04
CA LEU A 392 3.18 -2.76 -3.09
C LEU A 392 2.50 -2.61 -1.73
N VAL A 393 2.20 -3.71 -1.05
CA VAL A 393 1.59 -3.70 0.28
C VAL A 393 2.53 -3.09 1.32
N GLU A 394 3.82 -3.40 1.29
CA GLU A 394 4.85 -2.79 2.16
C GLU A 394 4.98 -1.28 1.89
N LYS A 395 5.00 -0.86 0.62
CA LYS A 395 5.02 0.55 0.24
C LYS A 395 3.78 1.30 0.72
N ALA A 396 2.59 0.69 0.60
CA ALA A 396 1.36 1.28 1.11
C ALA A 396 1.38 1.47 2.62
N GLN A 397 1.94 0.51 3.36
CA GLN A 397 2.05 0.58 4.83
C GLN A 397 3.01 1.65 5.31
N SER A 398 4.14 1.82 4.62
CA SER A 398 5.13 2.84 4.96
C SER A 398 4.68 4.25 4.57
N SER A 399 3.66 4.39 3.73
CA SER A 399 3.13 5.68 3.30
C SER A 399 2.28 6.34 4.38
N ARG A 400 2.30 7.67 4.44
CA ARG A 400 1.58 8.46 5.46
C ARG A 400 0.49 9.31 4.81
N PRO A 401 -0.79 9.01 5.06
CA PRO A 401 -1.88 9.87 4.59
C PRO A 401 -1.73 11.31 5.09
N PRO A 402 -2.23 12.32 4.36
CA PRO A 402 -2.21 13.73 4.77
C PRO A 402 -2.77 13.98 6.16
N VAL A 403 -3.81 13.24 6.55
CA VAL A 403 -4.40 13.32 7.91
C VAL A 403 -3.38 13.01 9.01
N GLN A 404 -2.40 12.15 8.76
CA GLN A 404 -1.33 11.86 9.73
C GLN A 404 -0.35 13.03 9.87
N LYS A 405 -0.07 13.76 8.79
CA LYS A 405 0.77 14.97 8.83
C LYS A 405 0.14 16.04 9.73
N LEU A 406 -1.20 16.20 9.64
CA LEU A 406 -1.96 17.10 10.54
C LEU A 406 -1.88 16.66 11.99
N ALA A 407 -2.06 15.37 12.27
CA ALA A 407 -1.95 14.82 13.62
C ALA A 407 -0.55 15.04 14.21
N ASN A 408 0.52 14.82 13.46
CA ASN A 408 1.90 15.05 13.90
C ASN A 408 2.16 16.53 14.20
N THR A 409 1.62 17.43 13.38
CA THR A 409 1.70 18.88 13.62
C THR A 409 0.98 19.25 14.91
N ALA A 410 -0.20 18.70 15.17
CA ALA A 410 -0.91 18.91 16.42
C ALA A 410 -0.10 18.47 17.64
N VAL A 411 0.57 17.31 17.59
CA VAL A 411 1.45 16.83 18.69
C VAL A 411 2.61 17.78 18.97
N SER A 412 3.21 18.36 17.95
CA SER A 412 4.36 19.28 18.13
C SER A 412 4.02 20.53 18.94
N TYR A 413 2.78 20.99 18.90
CA TYR A 413 2.27 22.09 19.73
C TYR A 413 1.70 21.60 21.06
N PHE A 414 1.11 20.40 21.07
CA PHE A 414 0.44 19.85 22.25
C PHE A 414 1.41 19.66 23.43
N ILE A 415 2.57 19.03 23.23
CA ILE A 415 3.52 18.73 24.29
C ILE A 415 4.03 20.01 25.03
N PRO A 416 4.55 21.04 24.33
CA PRO A 416 4.95 22.29 25.01
C PRO A 416 3.79 22.98 25.75
N THR A 417 2.60 22.96 25.17
CA THR A 417 1.41 23.54 25.79
C THR A 417 1.08 22.86 27.11
N ILE A 418 1.09 21.52 27.14
CA ILE A 418 0.77 20.77 28.36
C ILE A 418 1.86 20.93 29.43
N LEU A 419 3.13 20.97 29.05
CA LEU A 419 4.21 21.27 29.99
C LEU A 419 3.98 22.62 30.66
N THR A 420 3.58 23.62 29.90
CA THR A 420 3.24 24.95 30.42
C THR A 420 2.03 24.86 31.35
N ILE A 421 0.96 24.18 30.98
CA ILE A 421 -0.24 23.98 31.81
C ILE A 421 0.13 23.29 33.13
N ALA A 422 0.94 22.23 33.09
CA ALA A 422 1.35 21.50 34.29
C ALA A 422 2.06 22.40 35.30
N VAL A 423 3.00 23.23 34.83
CA VAL A 423 3.72 24.19 35.66
C VAL A 423 2.78 25.28 36.19
N VAL A 424 1.92 25.84 35.35
CA VAL A 424 0.93 26.86 35.75
C VAL A 424 -0.04 26.31 36.80
N VAL A 425 -0.58 25.11 36.61
CA VAL A 425 -1.48 24.44 37.56
C VAL A 425 -0.76 24.20 38.91
N PHE A 426 0.48 23.73 38.88
CA PHE A 426 1.29 23.60 40.08
C PHE A 426 1.42 24.92 40.84
N LEU A 427 1.80 26.01 40.14
CA LEU A 427 1.95 27.34 40.76
C LEU A 427 0.62 27.89 41.29
N LEU A 428 -0.49 27.70 40.55
CA LEU A 428 -1.81 28.10 40.98
C LEU A 428 -2.23 27.39 42.27
N TRP A 429 -2.11 26.07 42.33
CA TRP A 429 -2.49 25.33 43.52
C TRP A 429 -1.62 25.69 44.74
N TYR A 430 -0.32 25.87 44.55
CA TYR A 430 0.59 26.15 45.66
C TYR A 430 0.54 27.61 46.13
N PHE A 431 0.58 28.58 45.21
CA PHE A 431 0.68 29.99 45.58
C PHE A 431 -0.64 30.75 45.60
N VAL A 432 -1.66 30.33 44.88
CA VAL A 432 -2.94 31.06 44.76
C VAL A 432 -4.02 30.41 45.61
N PHE A 433 -4.14 29.08 45.56
CA PHE A 433 -5.12 28.33 46.33
C PHE A 433 -4.59 27.84 47.69
N ASP A 434 -3.38 28.15 48.05
CA ASP A 434 -2.72 27.83 49.33
C ASP A 434 -2.83 26.32 49.69
N SER A 435 -2.79 25.48 48.67
CA SER A 435 -2.85 24.02 48.83
C SER A 435 -1.49 23.48 49.31
N THR A 436 -1.52 22.26 49.82
CA THR A 436 -0.26 21.61 50.25
C THR A 436 0.68 21.38 49.03
N LEU A 437 1.98 21.51 49.28
CA LEU A 437 3.00 21.21 48.27
C LEU A 437 2.82 19.79 47.74
N LEU A 438 2.44 18.83 48.58
CA LEU A 438 2.11 17.45 48.25
C LEU A 438 1.05 17.37 47.14
N PHE A 439 -0.08 18.07 47.29
CA PHE A 439 -1.16 18.11 46.33
C PHE A 439 -0.70 18.75 45.00
N ALA A 440 0.00 19.87 45.08
CA ALA A 440 0.52 20.56 43.91
C ALA A 440 1.49 19.70 43.11
N LEU A 441 2.41 18.96 43.75
CA LEU A 441 3.31 18.02 43.10
C LEU A 441 2.57 16.82 42.50
N THR A 442 1.59 16.27 43.19
CA THR A 442 0.77 15.16 42.70
C THR A 442 0.02 15.55 41.43
N THR A 443 -0.59 16.77 41.39
CA THR A 443 -1.25 17.28 40.21
C THR A 443 -0.29 17.49 39.05
N LEU A 444 0.91 18.03 39.30
CA LEU A 444 1.98 18.16 38.30
C LEU A 444 2.33 16.81 37.66
N ILE A 445 2.65 15.79 38.49
CA ILE A 445 3.00 14.47 38.02
C ILE A 445 1.82 13.84 37.25
N SER A 446 0.59 13.95 37.74
CA SER A 446 -0.60 13.42 37.11
C SER A 446 -0.83 14.02 35.71
N ILE A 447 -0.69 15.35 35.57
CA ILE A 447 -0.81 16.05 34.28
C ILE A 447 0.28 15.58 33.32
N LEU A 448 1.56 15.50 33.76
CA LEU A 448 2.67 15.05 32.91
C LEU A 448 2.45 13.63 32.38
N VAL A 449 1.88 12.75 33.18
CA VAL A 449 1.60 11.36 32.79
C VAL A 449 0.39 11.26 31.86
N VAL A 450 -0.73 11.94 32.17
CA VAL A 450 -1.96 11.92 31.32
C VAL A 450 -1.73 12.57 29.97
N ALA A 451 -0.86 13.53 29.89
CA ALA A 451 -0.65 14.31 28.67
C ALA A 451 0.12 13.55 27.55
N CYS A 452 0.49 12.30 27.79
CA CYS A 452 1.11 11.48 26.74
C CYS A 452 0.13 11.21 25.59
N PRO A 453 0.37 11.65 24.35
CA PRO A 453 -0.45 11.28 23.20
C PRO A 453 -0.07 9.90 22.62
N CYS A 454 0.07 8.90 23.52
CA CYS A 454 0.63 7.57 23.16
C CYS A 454 -0.16 6.87 22.02
N ALA A 455 -1.48 6.92 22.09
CA ALA A 455 -2.37 6.30 21.12
C ALA A 455 -2.36 7.01 19.75
N LEU A 456 -2.04 8.30 19.70
CA LEU A 456 -2.08 9.10 18.48
C LEU A 456 -1.05 8.63 17.44
N GLY A 457 0.14 8.27 17.90
CA GLY A 457 1.20 7.73 17.01
C GLY A 457 0.83 6.42 16.32
N LEU A 458 -0.13 5.67 16.88
CA LEU A 458 -0.60 4.38 16.37
C LEU A 458 -1.91 4.47 15.58
N ALA A 459 -2.66 5.55 15.76
CA ALA A 459 -4.03 5.71 15.26
C ALA A 459 -4.13 5.49 13.73
N THR A 460 -3.21 6.07 12.97
CA THR A 460 -3.18 5.96 11.51
C THR A 460 -2.43 4.71 11.03
N PRO A 461 -1.17 4.46 11.44
CA PRO A 461 -0.42 3.32 10.87
C PRO A 461 -1.12 1.98 11.07
N THR A 462 -1.67 1.71 12.26
CA THR A 462 -2.36 0.43 12.51
C THR A 462 -3.62 0.26 11.66
N ALA A 463 -4.40 1.32 11.46
CA ALA A 463 -5.59 1.26 10.63
C ALA A 463 -5.25 1.07 9.14
N VAL A 464 -4.20 1.74 8.64
CA VAL A 464 -3.70 1.60 7.27
C VAL A 464 -3.18 0.17 7.06
N THR A 465 -2.29 -0.32 7.95
CA THR A 465 -1.71 -1.66 7.83
C THR A 465 -2.79 -2.75 7.78
N VAL A 466 -3.76 -2.73 8.70
CA VAL A 466 -4.85 -3.71 8.72
C VAL A 466 -5.76 -3.56 7.51
N GLY A 467 -6.08 -2.32 7.14
CA GLY A 467 -6.99 -2.02 6.04
C GLY A 467 -6.43 -2.40 4.68
N VAL A 468 -5.17 -2.04 4.39
CA VAL A 468 -4.48 -2.41 3.15
C VAL A 468 -4.25 -3.92 3.07
N GLY A 469 -3.80 -4.55 4.18
CA GLY A 469 -3.67 -6.00 4.21
C GLY A 469 -5.00 -6.70 3.94
N ARG A 470 -6.10 -6.21 4.54
CA ARG A 470 -7.43 -6.77 4.27
C ARG A 470 -7.91 -6.54 2.84
N ALA A 471 -7.61 -5.38 2.22
CA ALA A 471 -7.94 -5.12 0.82
C ALA A 471 -7.17 -6.07 -0.12
N ALA A 472 -5.90 -6.33 0.18
CA ALA A 472 -5.07 -7.27 -0.59
C ALA A 472 -5.64 -8.70 -0.61
N GLU A 473 -6.25 -9.18 0.50
CA GLU A 473 -6.94 -10.47 0.56
C GLU A 473 -8.16 -10.57 -0.40
N PHE A 474 -8.64 -9.42 -0.90
CA PHE A 474 -9.70 -9.34 -1.93
C PHE A 474 -9.14 -9.03 -3.33
N GLY A 475 -7.85 -9.19 -3.55
CA GLY A 475 -7.20 -8.86 -4.83
C GLY A 475 -7.14 -7.36 -5.13
N ILE A 476 -7.23 -6.49 -4.12
CA ILE A 476 -7.19 -5.03 -4.25
C ILE A 476 -5.89 -4.52 -3.66
N LEU A 477 -4.97 -4.09 -4.51
CA LEU A 477 -3.66 -3.58 -4.10
C LEU A 477 -3.67 -2.05 -4.13
N ILE A 478 -3.45 -1.42 -2.98
CA ILE A 478 -3.43 0.04 -2.82
C ILE A 478 -1.98 0.46 -2.63
N LYS A 479 -1.48 1.40 -3.44
CA LYS A 479 -0.06 1.77 -3.46
C LYS A 479 0.39 2.67 -2.32
N ASN A 480 -0.48 3.54 -1.82
CA ASN A 480 -0.10 4.52 -0.81
C ASN A 480 -1.28 5.03 0.02
N GLY A 481 -0.97 5.72 1.12
CA GLY A 481 -1.97 6.27 2.03
C GLY A 481 -2.74 7.48 1.47
N ASP A 482 -2.15 8.23 0.55
CA ASP A 482 -2.81 9.35 -0.12
C ASP A 482 -3.96 8.84 -0.99
N THR A 483 -3.75 7.71 -1.66
CA THR A 483 -4.79 6.99 -2.42
C THR A 483 -5.96 6.59 -1.53
N LEU A 484 -5.70 6.08 -0.30
CA LEU A 484 -6.77 5.77 0.66
C LEU A 484 -7.60 6.99 1.03
N GLU A 485 -6.96 8.14 1.26
CA GLU A 485 -7.66 9.37 1.62
C GLU A 485 -8.48 9.91 0.45
N ASN A 486 -7.90 9.95 -0.77
CA ASN A 486 -8.57 10.44 -1.96
C ASN A 486 -9.71 9.52 -2.40
N ALA A 487 -9.53 8.19 -2.35
CA ALA A 487 -10.57 7.22 -2.68
C ALA A 487 -11.80 7.31 -1.77
N GLY A 488 -11.67 7.93 -0.60
CA GLY A 488 -12.82 8.26 0.26
C GLY A 488 -13.64 9.46 -0.21
N LYS A 489 -13.14 10.28 -1.16
CA LYS A 489 -13.70 11.60 -1.55
C LYS A 489 -14.11 11.67 -3.02
N ILE A 490 -14.25 10.55 -3.71
CA ILE A 490 -14.53 10.50 -5.15
C ILE A 490 -15.89 11.12 -5.48
N ASP A 491 -15.92 12.03 -6.46
CA ASP A 491 -17.11 12.64 -7.03
C ASP A 491 -17.47 12.00 -8.39
N VAL A 492 -16.45 11.64 -9.18
CA VAL A 492 -16.61 11.11 -10.54
C VAL A 492 -15.80 9.83 -10.72
N ALA A 493 -16.42 8.81 -11.33
CA ALA A 493 -15.76 7.60 -11.80
C ALA A 493 -15.82 7.52 -13.33
N ALA A 494 -14.67 7.61 -13.98
CA ALA A 494 -14.51 7.53 -15.41
C ALA A 494 -13.92 6.16 -15.80
N PHE A 495 -14.55 5.48 -16.74
CA PHE A 495 -14.17 4.14 -17.17
C PHE A 495 -13.75 4.14 -18.63
N ASP A 496 -12.65 3.47 -18.93
CA ASP A 496 -12.47 3.00 -20.30
C ASP A 496 -13.51 1.94 -20.65
N LYS A 497 -13.83 1.80 -21.93
CA LYS A 497 -14.77 0.78 -22.38
C LYS A 497 -14.09 -0.58 -22.49
N THR A 498 -13.04 -0.67 -23.31
CA THR A 498 -12.45 -1.93 -23.78
C THR A 498 -11.59 -2.59 -22.70
N GLY A 499 -11.86 -3.86 -22.38
CA GLY A 499 -11.13 -4.57 -21.32
C GLY A 499 -11.50 -4.12 -19.89
N THR A 500 -12.27 -3.03 -19.73
CA THR A 500 -12.73 -2.51 -18.43
C THR A 500 -14.20 -2.79 -18.22
N ILE A 501 -15.11 -2.14 -18.95
CA ILE A 501 -16.55 -2.41 -18.91
C ILE A 501 -16.87 -3.70 -19.69
N THR A 502 -16.10 -3.98 -20.73
CA THR A 502 -16.22 -5.15 -21.59
C THR A 502 -15.08 -6.15 -21.31
N GLU A 503 -15.21 -7.36 -21.82
CA GLU A 503 -14.21 -8.45 -21.66
C GLU A 503 -12.87 -8.13 -22.34
N GLY A 504 -12.85 -7.21 -23.33
CA GLY A 504 -11.68 -6.88 -24.14
C GLY A 504 -11.30 -7.97 -25.14
N GLN A 505 -12.17 -8.97 -25.30
CA GLN A 505 -12.02 -10.08 -26.21
C GLN A 505 -13.22 -10.14 -27.14
N PRO A 506 -13.10 -9.67 -28.39
CA PRO A 506 -14.19 -9.78 -29.34
C PRO A 506 -14.58 -11.26 -29.52
N GLU A 507 -15.87 -11.52 -29.66
CA GLU A 507 -16.41 -12.83 -30.04
C GLU A 507 -17.26 -12.73 -31.27
N VAL A 508 -17.34 -13.82 -32.06
CA VAL A 508 -18.22 -13.90 -33.22
C VAL A 508 -19.65 -14.18 -32.75
N ASP A 509 -20.54 -13.20 -32.96
CA ASP A 509 -21.93 -13.28 -32.55
C ASP A 509 -22.80 -13.93 -33.61
N ASP A 510 -22.89 -13.28 -34.79
CA ASP A 510 -23.72 -13.77 -35.89
C ASP A 510 -22.86 -14.25 -37.05
N VAL A 511 -23.26 -15.34 -37.65
CA VAL A 511 -22.72 -15.88 -38.90
C VAL A 511 -23.84 -15.94 -39.91
N ILE A 512 -23.78 -15.08 -40.91
CA ILE A 512 -24.84 -14.97 -41.95
C ILE A 512 -24.28 -15.45 -43.28
N CYS A 513 -24.86 -16.49 -43.80
CA CYS A 513 -24.35 -17.21 -44.99
C CYS A 513 -25.12 -16.90 -46.25
N TYR A 514 -24.42 -16.74 -47.37
CA TYR A 514 -25.02 -16.57 -48.71
C TYR A 514 -24.53 -17.66 -49.65
N GLY A 515 -25.30 -18.76 -49.75
CA GLY A 515 -24.99 -19.85 -50.65
C GLY A 515 -23.92 -20.85 -50.20
N ILE A 516 -23.43 -20.77 -48.99
CA ILE A 516 -22.53 -21.75 -48.38
C ILE A 516 -23.00 -22.08 -46.95
N SER A 517 -22.46 -23.15 -46.38
CA SER A 517 -22.76 -23.51 -44.97
C SER A 517 -22.02 -22.63 -43.94
N GLU A 518 -22.56 -22.58 -42.74
CA GLU A 518 -21.89 -21.88 -41.63
C GLU A 518 -20.50 -22.41 -41.37
N ASN A 519 -20.33 -23.72 -41.33
CA ASN A 519 -19.02 -24.35 -41.12
C ASN A 519 -18.02 -23.93 -42.21
N GLU A 520 -18.42 -23.93 -43.49
CA GLU A 520 -17.57 -23.55 -44.63
C GLU A 520 -17.20 -22.05 -44.56
N LEU A 521 -18.16 -21.18 -44.18
CA LEU A 521 -17.89 -19.76 -44.05
C LEU A 521 -16.87 -19.47 -42.94
N VAL A 522 -17.07 -20.09 -41.76
CA VAL A 522 -16.17 -19.89 -40.61
C VAL A 522 -14.79 -20.50 -40.88
N GLU A 523 -14.72 -21.68 -41.54
CA GLU A 523 -13.47 -22.34 -41.92
C GLU A 523 -12.63 -21.47 -42.91
N LEU A 524 -13.27 -20.91 -43.95
CA LEU A 524 -12.63 -19.99 -44.89
C LEU A 524 -12.14 -18.71 -44.18
N ALA A 525 -13.00 -18.09 -43.39
CA ALA A 525 -12.66 -16.87 -42.67
C ALA A 525 -11.50 -17.11 -41.71
N ALA A 526 -11.54 -18.17 -40.90
CA ALA A 526 -10.49 -18.53 -39.96
C ALA A 526 -9.17 -18.91 -40.64
N SER A 527 -9.24 -19.56 -41.81
CA SER A 527 -8.06 -19.91 -42.59
C SER A 527 -7.31 -18.69 -43.12
N VAL A 528 -8.05 -17.63 -43.53
CA VAL A 528 -7.47 -16.33 -43.91
C VAL A 528 -6.88 -15.60 -42.71
N GLU A 529 -7.60 -15.59 -41.57
CA GLU A 529 -7.25 -14.84 -40.35
C GLU A 529 -6.15 -15.53 -39.54
N LYS A 530 -5.86 -16.81 -39.74
CA LYS A 530 -4.84 -17.58 -38.98
C LYS A 530 -3.48 -16.91 -38.89
N ASN A 531 -3.08 -16.18 -39.94
CA ASN A 531 -1.79 -15.51 -40.00
C ASN A 531 -1.79 -14.07 -39.50
N SER A 532 -2.92 -13.59 -38.98
CA SER A 532 -3.08 -12.25 -38.43
C SER A 532 -3.05 -12.25 -36.90
N ASN A 533 -2.31 -11.31 -36.31
CA ASN A 533 -2.28 -11.11 -34.87
C ASN A 533 -3.40 -10.20 -34.34
N HIS A 534 -4.28 -9.76 -35.21
CA HIS A 534 -5.37 -8.84 -34.81
C HIS A 534 -6.35 -9.52 -33.86
N PRO A 535 -6.91 -8.82 -32.83
CA PRO A 535 -7.91 -9.41 -31.90
C PRO A 535 -9.12 -10.04 -32.62
N ILE A 536 -9.60 -9.41 -33.67
CA ILE A 536 -10.68 -9.91 -34.53
C ILE A 536 -10.30 -11.27 -35.15
N ALA A 537 -9.10 -11.38 -35.68
CA ALA A 537 -8.58 -12.62 -36.26
C ALA A 537 -8.57 -13.77 -35.24
N LYS A 538 -8.07 -13.49 -34.05
CA LYS A 538 -8.08 -14.47 -32.95
C LYS A 538 -9.48 -14.91 -32.57
N ALA A 539 -10.48 -14.02 -32.61
CA ALA A 539 -11.87 -14.34 -32.34
C ALA A 539 -12.45 -15.30 -33.38
N ILE A 540 -12.18 -15.05 -34.66
CA ILE A 540 -12.68 -15.91 -35.77
C ILE A 540 -12.00 -17.29 -35.75
N VAL A 541 -10.68 -17.33 -35.45
CA VAL A 541 -9.93 -18.60 -35.32
C VAL A 541 -10.43 -19.40 -34.10
N ARG A 542 -10.73 -18.73 -32.98
CA ARG A 542 -11.32 -19.39 -31.81
C ARG A 542 -12.69 -19.98 -32.13
N LYS A 543 -13.55 -19.27 -32.83
CA LYS A 543 -14.86 -19.75 -33.26
C LYS A 543 -14.74 -21.04 -34.10
N ALA A 544 -13.78 -21.10 -35.04
CA ALA A 544 -13.50 -22.29 -35.82
C ALA A 544 -13.02 -23.47 -34.96
N SER A 545 -12.16 -23.20 -33.97
CA SER A 545 -11.68 -24.22 -33.03
C SER A 545 -12.82 -24.76 -32.17
N ASP A 546 -13.72 -23.91 -31.67
CA ASP A 546 -14.91 -24.30 -30.88
C ASP A 546 -15.88 -25.17 -31.67
N MET A 547 -15.93 -24.95 -33.00
CA MET A 547 -16.70 -25.77 -33.94
C MET A 547 -15.95 -27.01 -34.41
N ASN A 548 -14.71 -27.25 -33.89
CA ASN A 548 -13.82 -28.34 -34.32
C ASN A 548 -13.54 -28.38 -35.84
N LEU A 549 -13.35 -27.21 -36.45
CA LEU A 549 -13.06 -27.11 -37.89
C LEU A 549 -11.54 -27.17 -38.12
N GLU A 550 -11.12 -27.91 -39.18
CA GLU A 550 -9.72 -27.93 -39.58
C GLU A 550 -9.44 -26.75 -40.53
N LEU A 551 -8.40 -25.95 -40.19
CA LEU A 551 -8.07 -24.78 -40.99
C LEU A 551 -7.25 -25.15 -42.23
N ILE A 552 -7.66 -24.62 -43.38
CA ILE A 552 -7.02 -24.85 -44.68
C ILE A 552 -5.74 -24.00 -44.78
N GLN A 553 -4.72 -24.53 -45.40
CA GLN A 553 -3.47 -23.80 -45.59
C GLN A 553 -3.62 -22.79 -46.75
N THR A 554 -3.24 -21.53 -46.51
CA THR A 554 -3.25 -20.46 -47.52
C THR A 554 -1.98 -20.52 -48.39
N SER A 555 -2.13 -20.38 -49.70
CA SER A 555 -0.99 -20.34 -50.65
C SER A 555 -0.42 -18.92 -50.83
N SER A 556 -1.21 -17.86 -50.57
CA SER A 556 -0.76 -16.47 -50.53
C SER A 556 -1.55 -15.73 -49.45
N PHE A 557 -0.92 -14.68 -48.87
CA PHE A 557 -1.52 -13.84 -47.82
C PHE A 557 -1.08 -12.40 -48.01
N GLU A 558 -2.03 -11.47 -47.99
CA GLU A 558 -1.81 -10.03 -48.10
C GLU A 558 -2.67 -9.29 -47.11
N ASN A 559 -2.04 -8.44 -46.27
CA ASN A 559 -2.75 -7.56 -45.36
C ASN A 559 -2.92 -6.17 -46.01
N ILE A 560 -4.16 -5.75 -46.25
CA ILE A 560 -4.50 -4.46 -46.82
C ILE A 560 -4.88 -3.50 -45.68
N THR A 561 -3.93 -2.69 -45.29
CA THR A 561 -4.02 -1.81 -44.13
C THR A 561 -5.34 -1.01 -44.06
N GLY A 562 -6.06 -1.13 -42.95
CA GLY A 562 -7.33 -0.43 -42.69
C GLY A 562 -8.53 -0.96 -43.48
N LYS A 563 -8.37 -2.04 -44.27
CA LYS A 563 -9.47 -2.64 -45.04
C LYS A 563 -9.75 -4.10 -44.70
N GLY A 564 -8.70 -4.93 -44.51
CA GLY A 564 -8.84 -6.36 -44.24
C GLY A 564 -7.76 -7.20 -44.87
N LEU A 565 -8.02 -8.49 -45.07
CA LEU A 565 -7.09 -9.49 -45.51
C LEU A 565 -7.51 -10.08 -46.85
N LYS A 566 -6.54 -10.43 -47.68
CA LYS A 566 -6.70 -11.20 -48.91
C LYS A 566 -5.80 -12.45 -48.82
N ALA A 567 -6.34 -13.60 -49.19
CA ALA A 567 -5.59 -14.84 -49.22
C ALA A 567 -6.11 -15.75 -50.39
N GLN A 568 -5.28 -16.70 -50.79
CA GLN A 568 -5.66 -17.71 -51.77
C GLN A 568 -5.75 -19.07 -51.08
N ILE A 569 -6.91 -19.74 -51.24
CA ILE A 569 -7.22 -21.04 -50.64
C ILE A 569 -7.76 -21.92 -51.79
N ASP A 570 -7.14 -23.07 -52.05
CA ASP A 570 -7.52 -24.01 -53.08
C ASP A 570 -7.81 -23.34 -54.47
N ASP A 571 -6.88 -22.49 -54.91
CA ASP A 571 -6.97 -21.65 -56.12
C ASP A 571 -8.10 -20.62 -56.15
N LYS A 572 -8.81 -20.39 -55.05
CA LYS A 572 -9.84 -19.35 -54.90
C LYS A 572 -9.29 -18.12 -54.15
N ASP A 573 -9.62 -16.94 -54.64
CA ASP A 573 -9.32 -15.68 -53.96
C ASP A 573 -10.34 -15.45 -52.84
N VAL A 574 -9.88 -15.47 -51.60
CA VAL A 574 -10.72 -15.23 -50.40
C VAL A 574 -10.36 -13.90 -49.79
N LEU A 575 -11.35 -13.09 -49.51
CA LEU A 575 -11.28 -11.76 -48.88
C LEU A 575 -12.02 -11.79 -47.59
N ALA A 576 -11.39 -11.24 -46.50
CA ALA A 576 -12.01 -11.03 -45.21
C ALA A 576 -11.79 -9.57 -44.78
N GLY A 577 -12.85 -8.75 -44.68
CA GLY A 577 -12.66 -7.37 -44.29
C GLY A 577 -13.91 -6.50 -44.33
N ASN A 578 -13.71 -5.18 -44.27
CA ASN A 578 -14.79 -4.22 -44.28
C ASN A 578 -15.33 -3.95 -45.70
N LYS A 579 -16.43 -3.20 -45.79
CA LYS A 579 -17.05 -2.80 -47.05
C LYS A 579 -16.07 -2.18 -48.06
N LYS A 580 -15.14 -1.33 -47.59
CA LYS A 580 -14.12 -0.68 -48.42
C LYS A 580 -13.16 -1.66 -49.07
N LEU A 581 -12.88 -2.81 -48.44
CA LEU A 581 -12.06 -3.86 -49.03
C LEU A 581 -12.72 -4.41 -50.29
N LEU A 582 -13.97 -4.83 -50.19
CA LEU A 582 -14.72 -5.43 -51.28
C LEU A 582 -14.91 -4.45 -52.44
N GLU A 583 -15.31 -3.21 -52.15
CA GLU A 583 -15.42 -2.13 -53.13
C GLU A 583 -14.10 -1.88 -53.87
N SER A 584 -12.95 -1.94 -53.16
CA SER A 584 -11.65 -1.73 -53.81
C SER A 584 -11.17 -2.91 -54.68
N GLN A 585 -11.86 -4.05 -54.63
CA GLN A 585 -11.65 -5.23 -55.45
C GLN A 585 -12.76 -5.40 -56.52
N ASP A 586 -13.53 -4.33 -56.78
CA ASP A 586 -14.66 -4.31 -57.75
C ASP A 586 -15.68 -5.43 -57.53
N ILE A 587 -16.00 -5.71 -56.25
CA ILE A 587 -17.05 -6.69 -55.88
C ILE A 587 -18.33 -5.90 -55.62
N GLU A 588 -19.37 -6.23 -56.38
CA GLU A 588 -20.70 -5.64 -56.19
C GLU A 588 -21.39 -6.22 -54.93
N ILE A 589 -21.84 -5.35 -54.01
CA ILE A 589 -22.46 -5.77 -52.76
C ILE A 589 -23.99 -5.77 -53.02
N PRO A 590 -24.66 -6.93 -52.96
CA PRO A 590 -26.10 -7.02 -53.14
C PRO A 590 -26.90 -6.20 -52.13
N GLN A 591 -28.07 -5.68 -52.52
CA GLN A 591 -28.92 -4.85 -51.67
C GLN A 591 -29.29 -5.57 -50.34
N SER A 592 -29.57 -6.88 -50.40
CA SER A 592 -29.88 -7.69 -49.21
C SER A 592 -28.72 -7.76 -48.23
N VAL A 593 -27.45 -7.78 -48.69
CA VAL A 593 -26.26 -7.74 -47.86
C VAL A 593 -26.10 -6.35 -47.23
N LEU A 594 -26.39 -5.28 -47.99
CA LEU A 594 -26.33 -3.90 -47.49
C LEU A 594 -27.37 -3.63 -46.39
N GLU A 595 -28.57 -4.18 -46.52
CA GLU A 595 -29.61 -4.08 -45.49
C GLU A 595 -29.21 -4.79 -44.20
N GLU A 596 -28.66 -5.97 -44.31
CA GLU A 596 -28.18 -6.73 -43.13
C GLU A 596 -26.93 -6.10 -42.52
N TYR A 597 -26.01 -5.61 -43.34
CA TYR A 597 -24.88 -4.83 -42.91
C TYR A 597 -25.35 -3.61 -42.08
N GLY A 598 -26.33 -2.84 -42.59
CA GLY A 598 -26.91 -1.69 -41.89
C GLY A 598 -27.58 -2.09 -40.56
N ARG A 599 -28.32 -3.22 -40.54
CA ARG A 599 -28.91 -3.75 -39.31
C ARG A 599 -27.88 -4.08 -38.23
N LEU A 600 -26.79 -4.77 -38.65
CA LEU A 600 -25.71 -5.14 -37.72
C LEU A 600 -24.88 -3.90 -37.25
N GLU A 601 -24.70 -2.93 -38.15
CA GLU A 601 -24.08 -1.63 -37.82
C GLU A 601 -24.92 -0.85 -36.80
N ASP A 602 -26.25 -0.91 -36.99
CA ASP A 602 -27.22 -0.31 -36.04
C ASP A 602 -27.16 -0.95 -34.64
N LEU A 603 -26.81 -2.24 -34.57
CA LEU A 603 -26.55 -2.98 -33.33
C LEU A 603 -25.13 -2.77 -32.78
N SER A 604 -24.37 -1.88 -33.41
CA SER A 604 -23.02 -1.51 -32.96
C SER A 604 -22.00 -2.66 -33.01
N LYS A 605 -22.20 -3.64 -33.91
CA LYS A 605 -21.30 -4.76 -34.12
C LYS A 605 -20.15 -4.44 -35.09
N THR A 606 -19.02 -5.04 -34.92
CA THR A 606 -17.94 -5.02 -35.90
C THR A 606 -18.27 -6.04 -36.96
N ILE A 607 -18.26 -5.63 -38.24
CA ILE A 607 -18.75 -6.43 -39.36
C ILE A 607 -17.61 -6.79 -40.29
N ILE A 608 -17.42 -8.07 -40.56
CA ILE A 608 -16.48 -8.61 -41.50
C ILE A 608 -17.24 -9.29 -42.63
N LEU A 609 -17.03 -8.82 -43.84
CA LEU A 609 -17.59 -9.41 -45.05
C LEU A 609 -16.57 -10.43 -45.60
N ILE A 610 -17.08 -11.61 -45.98
CA ILE A 610 -16.31 -12.67 -46.59
C ILE A 610 -16.69 -12.77 -48.04
N GLY A 611 -15.71 -12.52 -48.92
CA GLY A 611 -15.85 -12.64 -50.37
C GLY A 611 -15.02 -13.82 -50.90
N VAL A 612 -15.53 -14.60 -51.85
CA VAL A 612 -14.82 -15.68 -52.52
C VAL A 612 -15.05 -15.54 -54.05
N ASP A 613 -13.99 -15.48 -54.81
CA ASP A 613 -14.04 -15.39 -56.30
C ASP A 613 -14.99 -14.27 -56.79
N ARG A 614 -14.90 -13.07 -56.20
CA ARG A 614 -15.73 -11.88 -56.47
C ARG A 614 -17.21 -11.98 -56.05
N GLU A 615 -17.61 -12.98 -55.31
CA GLU A 615 -18.95 -13.07 -54.73
C GLU A 615 -18.91 -13.00 -53.22
N ILE A 616 -19.89 -12.33 -52.61
CA ILE A 616 -20.04 -12.29 -51.15
C ILE A 616 -20.66 -13.60 -50.69
N LYS A 617 -19.95 -14.34 -49.83
CA LYS A 617 -20.41 -15.60 -49.27
C LYS A 617 -20.96 -15.50 -47.86
N GLY A 618 -20.66 -14.43 -47.16
CA GLY A 618 -21.26 -14.21 -45.82
C GLY A 618 -20.78 -12.98 -45.08
N ILE A 619 -21.38 -12.80 -43.91
CA ILE A 619 -21.11 -11.78 -42.95
C ILE A 619 -20.79 -12.43 -41.62
N LEU A 620 -19.68 -12.03 -40.99
CA LEU A 620 -19.39 -12.31 -39.59
C LEU A 620 -19.56 -11.02 -38.78
N SER A 621 -20.39 -11.06 -37.73
CA SER A 621 -20.48 -9.95 -36.80
C SER A 621 -19.73 -10.30 -35.50
N LEU A 622 -19.00 -9.32 -34.98
CA LEU A 622 -18.27 -9.48 -33.74
C LEU A 622 -18.67 -8.37 -32.78
N SER A 623 -18.74 -8.71 -31.51
CA SER A 623 -18.92 -7.72 -30.44
C SER A 623 -18.00 -8.05 -29.28
N ASP A 624 -17.70 -7.02 -28.50
CA ASP A 624 -16.98 -7.17 -27.22
C ASP A 624 -18.03 -7.21 -26.10
N LYS A 625 -18.15 -8.35 -25.44
CA LYS A 625 -19.20 -8.59 -24.44
C LYS A 625 -19.02 -7.70 -23.23
N ILE A 626 -20.13 -7.13 -22.74
CA ILE A 626 -20.17 -6.43 -21.46
C ILE A 626 -19.98 -7.44 -20.34
N LYS A 627 -19.06 -7.16 -19.42
CA LYS A 627 -18.85 -8.00 -18.23
C LYS A 627 -20.13 -8.11 -17.41
N ALA A 628 -20.43 -9.30 -16.91
CA ALA A 628 -21.68 -9.60 -16.20
C ALA A 628 -21.93 -8.70 -14.98
N ASN A 629 -20.84 -8.26 -14.34
CA ASN A 629 -20.88 -7.42 -13.14
C ASN A 629 -20.86 -5.90 -13.41
N SER A 630 -20.70 -5.44 -14.67
CA SER A 630 -20.58 -4.01 -15.01
C SER A 630 -21.79 -3.20 -14.56
N LYS A 631 -23.00 -3.67 -14.87
CA LYS A 631 -24.24 -2.97 -14.50
C LYS A 631 -24.36 -2.79 -12.98
N ARG A 632 -24.14 -3.85 -12.23
CA ARG A 632 -24.20 -3.82 -10.76
C ARG A 632 -23.16 -2.88 -10.17
N THR A 633 -21.94 -2.86 -10.72
CA THR A 633 -20.87 -1.94 -10.32
C THR A 633 -21.31 -0.47 -10.48
N ILE A 634 -21.87 -0.12 -11.62
CA ILE A 634 -22.35 1.25 -11.89
C ILE A 634 -23.50 1.63 -10.94
N GLU A 635 -24.47 0.73 -10.73
CA GLU A 635 -25.57 0.96 -9.77
C GLU A 635 -25.06 1.22 -8.34
N GLU A 636 -24.03 0.49 -7.89
CA GLU A 636 -23.45 0.69 -6.57
C GLU A 636 -22.68 2.02 -6.46
N LEU A 637 -21.98 2.46 -7.51
CA LEU A 637 -21.34 3.78 -7.55
C LEU A 637 -22.39 4.90 -7.46
N HIS A 638 -23.52 4.78 -8.17
CA HIS A 638 -24.63 5.73 -8.09
C HIS A 638 -25.24 5.80 -6.67
N LYS A 639 -25.43 4.64 -6.00
CA LYS A 639 -25.86 4.61 -4.58
C LYS A 639 -24.90 5.32 -3.65
N MET A 640 -23.61 5.37 -4.02
CA MET A 640 -22.59 6.10 -3.26
C MET A 640 -22.52 7.59 -3.61
N GLY A 641 -23.36 8.07 -4.54
CA GLY A 641 -23.41 9.46 -5.03
C GLY A 641 -22.29 9.82 -6.00
N ILE A 642 -21.68 8.84 -6.69
CA ILE A 642 -20.59 9.03 -7.63
C ILE A 642 -21.16 9.09 -9.04
N GLU A 643 -20.87 10.19 -9.77
CA GLU A 643 -21.23 10.38 -11.16
C GLU A 643 -20.36 9.50 -12.08
N THR A 644 -20.93 8.90 -13.12
CA THR A 644 -20.20 7.93 -13.97
C THR A 644 -20.01 8.43 -15.40
N TYR A 645 -18.81 8.21 -15.93
CA TYR A 645 -18.40 8.55 -17.28
C TYR A 645 -17.84 7.33 -18.00
N MET A 646 -18.14 7.18 -19.29
CA MET A 646 -17.47 6.21 -20.17
C MET A 646 -16.67 6.93 -21.24
N LEU A 647 -15.39 6.57 -21.39
CA LEU A 647 -14.48 7.07 -22.41
C LEU A 647 -14.21 5.94 -23.40
N THR A 648 -14.34 6.21 -24.70
CA THR A 648 -14.10 5.20 -25.73
C THR A 648 -13.72 5.83 -27.07
N GLY A 649 -12.89 5.11 -27.84
CA GLY A 649 -12.59 5.43 -29.24
C GLY A 649 -13.72 5.13 -30.23
N ASP A 650 -14.75 4.41 -29.80
CA ASP A 650 -15.89 4.04 -30.63
C ASP A 650 -16.72 5.26 -31.06
N ASN A 651 -17.55 5.05 -32.10
CA ASN A 651 -18.50 6.04 -32.49
C ASN A 651 -19.60 6.27 -31.42
N LYS A 652 -20.23 7.42 -31.47
CA LYS A 652 -21.25 7.85 -30.49
C LYS A 652 -22.39 6.87 -30.31
N LYS A 653 -22.82 6.18 -31.38
CA LYS A 653 -23.95 5.24 -31.36
C LYS A 653 -23.60 3.99 -30.55
N THR A 654 -22.46 3.36 -30.88
CA THR A 654 -21.94 2.20 -30.15
C THR A 654 -21.74 2.52 -28.66
N ALA A 655 -21.06 3.65 -28.39
CA ALA A 655 -20.81 4.09 -27.03
C ALA A 655 -22.08 4.30 -26.20
N SER A 656 -23.11 4.96 -26.81
CA SER A 656 -24.41 5.19 -26.13
C SER A 656 -25.16 3.89 -25.87
N THR A 657 -25.05 2.89 -26.74
CA THR A 657 -25.70 1.58 -26.56
C THR A 657 -25.12 0.85 -25.37
N VAL A 658 -23.76 0.78 -25.26
CA VAL A 658 -23.08 0.15 -24.15
C VAL A 658 -23.34 0.89 -22.82
N ALA A 659 -23.25 2.23 -22.83
CA ALA A 659 -23.49 3.04 -21.64
C ALA A 659 -24.96 2.87 -21.13
N GLY A 660 -25.95 2.86 -22.05
CA GLY A 660 -27.34 2.62 -21.69
C GLY A 660 -27.57 1.22 -21.11
N ALA A 661 -26.89 0.20 -21.62
CA ALA A 661 -26.99 -1.18 -21.10
C ALA A 661 -26.50 -1.32 -19.66
N VAL A 662 -25.45 -0.58 -19.29
CA VAL A 662 -24.84 -0.62 -17.94
C VAL A 662 -25.33 0.50 -17.01
N GLY A 663 -26.00 1.54 -17.57
CA GLY A 663 -26.55 2.65 -16.80
C GLY A 663 -25.57 3.79 -16.51
N ILE A 664 -24.57 4.03 -17.37
CA ILE A 664 -23.61 5.13 -17.22
C ILE A 664 -24.23 6.46 -17.64
N ASP A 665 -24.02 7.53 -16.84
CA ASP A 665 -24.64 8.84 -17.02
C ASP A 665 -24.10 9.61 -18.23
N ASN A 666 -22.79 9.59 -18.44
CA ASN A 666 -22.10 10.44 -19.41
C ASN A 666 -21.19 9.62 -20.34
N VAL A 667 -21.19 9.99 -21.63
CA VAL A 667 -20.42 9.28 -22.66
C VAL A 667 -19.53 10.24 -23.45
N CYS A 668 -18.22 9.94 -23.45
CA CYS A 668 -17.24 10.59 -24.30
C CYS A 668 -16.82 9.60 -25.41
N ALA A 669 -17.38 9.76 -26.61
CA ALA A 669 -17.15 8.88 -27.77
C ALA A 669 -16.13 9.49 -28.74
N GLY A 670 -15.46 8.65 -29.53
CA GLY A 670 -14.47 9.07 -30.54
C GLY A 670 -13.19 9.65 -29.92
N VAL A 671 -12.84 9.22 -28.70
CA VAL A 671 -11.70 9.75 -27.94
C VAL A 671 -10.43 8.98 -28.33
N LEU A 672 -9.44 9.68 -28.84
CA LEU A 672 -8.11 9.11 -29.08
C LEU A 672 -7.41 8.86 -27.72
N PRO A 673 -6.49 7.89 -27.63
CA PRO A 673 -5.78 7.59 -26.38
C PRO A 673 -5.14 8.84 -25.73
N GLU A 674 -4.53 9.71 -26.53
CA GLU A 674 -3.89 10.95 -26.08
C GLU A 674 -4.90 11.94 -25.47
N ASN A 675 -6.15 11.95 -25.94
CA ASN A 675 -7.19 12.89 -25.51
C ASN A 675 -7.90 12.45 -24.23
N LYS A 676 -7.77 11.19 -23.79
CA LYS A 676 -8.34 10.71 -22.52
C LYS A 676 -7.79 11.50 -21.33
N LEU A 677 -6.48 11.81 -21.36
CA LEU A 677 -5.81 12.66 -20.40
C LEU A 677 -6.48 14.04 -20.25
N ASP A 678 -6.83 14.69 -21.37
CA ASP A 678 -7.42 16.03 -21.37
C ASP A 678 -8.84 16.02 -20.80
N ILE A 679 -9.60 14.95 -21.02
CA ILE A 679 -10.94 14.79 -20.43
C ILE A 679 -10.82 14.71 -18.91
N VAL A 680 -9.90 13.87 -18.39
CA VAL A 680 -9.63 13.77 -16.95
C VAL A 680 -9.23 15.12 -16.35
N LYS A 681 -8.30 15.85 -17.01
CA LYS A 681 -7.92 17.23 -16.60
C LYS A 681 -9.08 18.19 -16.56
N ASN A 682 -10.00 18.10 -17.52
CA ASN A 682 -11.16 19.00 -17.58
C ASN A 682 -12.13 18.72 -16.42
N LEU A 683 -12.39 17.45 -16.10
CA LEU A 683 -13.21 17.05 -14.96
C LEU A 683 -12.57 17.53 -13.63
N GLN A 684 -11.25 17.46 -13.52
CA GLN A 684 -10.52 17.97 -12.35
C GLN A 684 -10.58 19.50 -12.22
N LYS A 685 -10.65 20.26 -13.31
CA LYS A 685 -10.83 21.73 -13.28
C LYS A 685 -12.17 22.18 -12.70
N GLU A 686 -13.16 21.30 -12.64
CA GLU A 686 -14.45 21.54 -11.97
C GLU A 686 -14.40 21.28 -10.46
N ASP A 687 -13.21 21.16 -9.88
CA ASP A 687 -12.97 20.83 -8.46
C ASP A 687 -13.48 19.44 -8.05
N LYS A 688 -13.65 18.52 -9.04
CA LYS A 688 -14.10 17.15 -8.83
C LYS A 688 -12.91 16.21 -8.57
N THR A 689 -13.05 15.31 -7.62
CA THR A 689 -12.12 14.20 -7.39
C THR A 689 -12.43 13.07 -8.35
N VAL A 690 -11.56 12.85 -9.33
CA VAL A 690 -11.75 11.91 -10.43
C VAL A 690 -11.04 10.58 -10.14
N LEU A 691 -11.81 9.49 -10.16
CA LEU A 691 -11.33 8.13 -10.28
C LEU A 691 -11.33 7.75 -11.76
N PHE A 692 -10.22 7.24 -12.30
CA PHE A 692 -10.16 6.70 -13.64
C PHE A 692 -9.85 5.21 -13.61
N VAL A 693 -10.61 4.40 -14.36
CA VAL A 693 -10.48 2.93 -14.43
C VAL A 693 -10.13 2.52 -15.85
N GLY A 694 -9.03 1.82 -16.04
CA GLY A 694 -8.55 1.36 -17.34
C GLY A 694 -7.65 0.13 -17.26
N ASP A 695 -7.21 -0.40 -18.43
CA ASP A 695 -6.38 -1.61 -18.53
C ASP A 695 -4.87 -1.39 -18.23
N GLY A 696 -4.43 -0.15 -18.11
CA GLY A 696 -3.06 0.23 -17.80
C GLY A 696 -2.10 0.35 -18.99
N ILE A 697 -2.37 -0.28 -20.12
CA ILE A 697 -1.47 -0.27 -21.28
C ILE A 697 -1.68 0.99 -22.12
N ASN A 698 -2.92 1.22 -22.55
CA ASN A 698 -3.28 2.37 -23.38
C ASN A 698 -3.65 3.60 -22.57
N ASP A 699 -4.00 3.40 -21.29
CA ASP A 699 -4.59 4.39 -20.41
C ASP A 699 -3.61 4.95 -19.38
N ALA A 700 -2.33 4.53 -19.39
CA ALA A 700 -1.33 4.94 -18.42
C ALA A 700 -1.26 6.48 -18.20
N PRO A 701 -1.34 7.33 -19.22
CA PRO A 701 -1.36 8.78 -19.03
C PRO A 701 -2.60 9.27 -18.30
N ALA A 702 -3.78 8.69 -18.57
CA ALA A 702 -5.05 9.07 -17.92
C ALA A 702 -5.11 8.55 -16.48
N LEU A 703 -4.61 7.31 -16.23
CA LEU A 703 -4.46 6.72 -14.91
C LEU A 703 -3.57 7.59 -14.00
N THR A 704 -2.41 8.00 -14.51
CA THR A 704 -1.46 8.83 -13.76
C THR A 704 -1.99 10.25 -13.51
N GLN A 705 -2.80 10.81 -14.43
CA GLN A 705 -3.38 12.14 -14.28
C GLN A 705 -4.53 12.19 -13.30
N ALA A 706 -5.34 11.13 -13.21
CA ALA A 706 -6.50 11.09 -12.31
C ALA A 706 -6.09 11.32 -10.85
N ASN A 707 -7.03 11.75 -10.00
CA ASN A 707 -6.78 11.81 -8.55
C ASN A 707 -6.56 10.40 -7.98
N ILE A 708 -7.16 9.40 -8.65
CA ILE A 708 -6.96 7.98 -8.37
C ILE A 708 -7.04 7.21 -9.68
N GLY A 709 -5.94 6.61 -10.08
CA GLY A 709 -5.89 5.66 -11.18
C GLY A 709 -6.13 4.24 -10.69
N VAL A 710 -7.11 3.55 -11.26
CA VAL A 710 -7.37 2.13 -10.99
C VAL A 710 -7.02 1.32 -12.23
N ALA A 711 -5.96 0.56 -12.14
CA ALA A 711 -5.53 -0.35 -13.20
C ALA A 711 -6.21 -1.71 -13.04
N MET A 712 -6.86 -2.16 -14.12
CA MET A 712 -7.52 -3.45 -14.22
C MET A 712 -6.61 -4.45 -14.92
N GLY A 713 -6.39 -5.63 -14.34
CA GLY A 713 -5.69 -6.69 -15.07
C GLY A 713 -4.75 -7.55 -14.23
N ASN A 714 -4.27 -8.63 -14.84
CA ASN A 714 -3.53 -9.73 -14.22
C ASN A 714 -2.07 -9.39 -13.88
N GLY A 715 -1.84 -8.27 -13.16
CA GLY A 715 -0.52 -7.96 -12.62
C GLY A 715 0.56 -7.69 -13.67
N THR A 716 0.18 -7.15 -14.85
CA THR A 716 1.18 -6.68 -15.81
C THR A 716 2.02 -5.57 -15.19
N ASP A 717 3.31 -5.58 -15.48
CA ASP A 717 4.26 -4.61 -14.89
C ASP A 717 3.80 -3.15 -15.16
N ILE A 718 3.22 -2.87 -16.34
CA ILE A 718 2.71 -1.55 -16.72
C ILE A 718 1.48 -1.13 -15.89
N ALA A 719 0.53 -2.05 -15.66
CA ALA A 719 -0.64 -1.78 -14.83
C ALA A 719 -0.23 -1.52 -13.37
N MET A 720 0.72 -2.30 -12.86
CA MET A 720 1.26 -2.12 -11.52
C MET A 720 2.06 -0.83 -11.37
N GLU A 721 2.65 -0.28 -12.42
CA GLU A 721 3.36 1.00 -12.37
C GLU A 721 2.43 2.21 -12.48
N SER A 722 1.40 2.16 -13.32
CA SER A 722 0.57 3.31 -13.70
C SER A 722 -0.59 3.58 -12.74
N GLY A 723 -1.24 2.55 -12.18
CA GLY A 723 -2.41 2.73 -11.29
C GLY A 723 -1.99 3.03 -9.84
N ASP A 724 -2.78 3.80 -9.11
CA ASP A 724 -2.69 3.99 -7.65
C ASP A 724 -3.33 2.82 -6.90
N ILE A 725 -4.34 2.21 -7.51
CA ILE A 725 -4.98 0.98 -7.08
C ILE A 725 -4.85 -0.02 -8.22
N VAL A 726 -4.47 -1.25 -7.91
CA VAL A 726 -4.44 -2.34 -8.88
C VAL A 726 -5.50 -3.37 -8.47
N VAL A 727 -6.40 -3.66 -9.40
CA VAL A 727 -7.44 -4.68 -9.23
C VAL A 727 -7.01 -5.92 -9.99
N MET A 728 -6.69 -6.97 -9.25
CA MET A 728 -6.32 -8.26 -9.82
C MET A 728 -7.53 -8.89 -10.54
N GLU A 729 -7.27 -9.65 -11.62
CA GLU A 729 -8.27 -10.36 -12.44
C GLU A 729 -9.33 -9.52 -13.18
N GLY A 730 -9.23 -8.21 -13.12
CA GLY A 730 -10.17 -7.37 -13.89
C GLY A 730 -11.64 -7.43 -13.45
N ASP A 731 -11.93 -7.89 -12.22
CA ASP A 731 -13.28 -7.84 -11.65
C ASP A 731 -13.68 -6.40 -11.31
N LEU A 732 -14.65 -5.88 -12.03
CA LEU A 732 -15.10 -4.49 -11.90
C LEU A 732 -15.74 -4.20 -10.52
N GLU A 733 -16.33 -5.19 -9.85
CA GLU A 733 -16.85 -5.03 -8.47
C GLU A 733 -15.73 -4.66 -7.47
N ASN A 734 -14.50 -5.06 -7.73
CA ASN A 734 -13.37 -4.72 -6.88
C ASN A 734 -13.02 -3.23 -6.92
N VAL A 735 -13.42 -2.48 -7.96
CA VAL A 735 -13.33 -1.02 -7.98
C VAL A 735 -14.23 -0.41 -6.90
N VAL A 736 -15.48 -0.85 -6.82
CA VAL A 736 -16.42 -0.42 -5.76
C VAL A 736 -15.91 -0.86 -4.39
N ALA A 737 -15.45 -2.11 -4.30
CA ALA A 737 -14.88 -2.64 -3.05
C ALA A 737 -13.68 -1.80 -2.57
N ALA A 738 -12.79 -1.36 -3.48
CA ALA A 738 -11.66 -0.49 -3.16
C ALA A 738 -12.11 0.86 -2.56
N VAL A 739 -13.14 1.48 -3.14
CA VAL A 739 -13.74 2.71 -2.62
C VAL A 739 -14.37 2.49 -1.24
N GLN A 740 -15.09 1.38 -1.05
CA GLN A 740 -15.70 1.00 0.23
C GLN A 740 -14.65 0.72 1.31
N PHE A 741 -13.55 0.03 0.96
CA PHE A 741 -12.41 -0.19 1.86
C PHE A 741 -11.79 1.15 2.27
N SER A 742 -11.48 2.01 1.32
CA SER A 742 -10.86 3.31 1.57
C SER A 742 -11.71 4.17 2.49
N LYS A 743 -13.02 4.28 2.23
CA LYS A 743 -13.98 4.99 3.11
C LYS A 743 -13.99 4.40 4.53
N LYS A 744 -13.97 3.06 4.65
CA LYS A 744 -13.98 2.39 5.96
C LYS A 744 -12.70 2.60 6.74
N VAL A 745 -11.54 2.49 6.08
CA VAL A 745 -10.23 2.75 6.69
C VAL A 745 -10.12 4.20 7.15
N MET A 746 -10.51 5.17 6.30
CA MET A 746 -10.49 6.59 6.66
C MET A 746 -11.44 6.92 7.83
N THR A 747 -12.62 6.31 7.87
CA THR A 747 -13.52 6.44 9.02
C THR A 747 -12.86 5.91 10.28
N ARG A 748 -12.21 4.77 10.21
CA ARG A 748 -11.49 4.17 11.34
C ARG A 748 -10.33 5.05 11.82
N ILE A 749 -9.57 5.65 10.89
CA ILE A 749 -8.51 6.59 11.24
C ILE A 749 -9.09 7.80 12.02
N LYS A 750 -10.19 8.37 11.54
CA LYS A 750 -10.86 9.48 12.22
C LYS A 750 -11.38 9.09 13.62
N GLU A 751 -11.99 7.92 13.76
CA GLU A 751 -12.43 7.39 15.06
C GLU A 751 -11.24 7.16 16.01
N ASN A 752 -10.14 6.60 15.51
CA ASN A 752 -8.92 6.39 16.29
C ASN A 752 -8.33 7.72 16.77
N LEU A 753 -8.24 8.72 15.91
CA LEU A 753 -7.76 10.06 16.26
C LEU A 753 -8.69 10.72 17.28
N PHE A 754 -10.00 10.61 17.10
CA PHE A 754 -10.97 11.13 18.08
C PHE A 754 -10.73 10.52 19.47
N TRP A 755 -10.66 9.21 19.59
CA TRP A 755 -10.43 8.56 20.88
C TRP A 755 -9.05 8.87 21.46
N ALA A 756 -8.00 8.95 20.63
CA ALA A 756 -6.66 9.31 21.08
C ALA A 756 -6.60 10.71 21.72
N PHE A 757 -7.41 11.67 21.24
CA PHE A 757 -7.53 12.99 21.85
C PHE A 757 -8.56 13.05 22.99
N ALA A 758 -9.68 12.35 22.90
CA ALA A 758 -10.77 12.41 23.86
C ALA A 758 -10.31 12.01 25.27
N TYR A 759 -9.49 10.96 25.39
CA TYR A 759 -8.90 10.57 26.67
C TYR A 759 -8.13 11.74 27.32
N ASN A 760 -7.26 12.40 26.56
CA ASN A 760 -6.46 13.50 27.08
C ASN A 760 -7.33 14.71 27.46
N VAL A 761 -8.28 15.13 26.62
CA VAL A 761 -9.17 16.27 26.86
C VAL A 761 -10.02 16.07 28.14
N ILE A 762 -10.46 14.83 28.40
CA ILE A 762 -11.25 14.53 29.60
C ILE A 762 -10.36 14.41 30.84
N LEU A 763 -9.23 13.75 30.74
CA LEU A 763 -8.40 13.41 31.91
C LEU A 763 -7.49 14.53 32.36
N ILE A 764 -7.06 15.47 31.50
CA ILE A 764 -6.20 16.60 31.87
C ILE A 764 -6.88 17.49 32.91
N PRO A 765 -8.14 17.93 32.76
CA PRO A 765 -8.84 18.69 33.82
C PRO A 765 -8.96 17.91 35.13
N LEU A 766 -9.21 16.60 35.08
CA LEU A 766 -9.28 15.74 36.27
C LEU A 766 -7.93 15.68 36.99
N ALA A 767 -6.84 15.48 36.23
CA ALA A 767 -5.47 15.49 36.75
C ALA A 767 -5.07 16.87 37.28
N ALA A 768 -5.60 17.95 36.70
CA ALA A 768 -5.41 19.33 37.18
C ALA A 768 -6.17 19.66 38.48
N GLY A 769 -6.94 18.72 39.03
CA GLY A 769 -7.62 18.90 40.32
C GLY A 769 -9.09 19.36 40.21
N ALA A 770 -9.75 19.24 39.05
CA ALA A 770 -11.15 19.69 38.90
C ALA A 770 -12.10 18.97 39.87
N LEU A 771 -11.88 17.69 40.21
CA LEU A 771 -12.68 16.97 41.22
C LEU A 771 -12.30 17.36 42.66
N TYR A 772 -11.09 17.83 42.88
CA TYR A 772 -10.64 18.22 44.21
C TYR A 772 -11.36 19.47 44.69
N ALA A 773 -11.52 20.47 43.84
CA ALA A 773 -12.21 21.73 44.16
C ALA A 773 -13.68 21.53 44.57
N GLY A 774 -14.38 20.52 44.01
CA GLY A 774 -15.80 20.27 44.29
C GLY A 774 -16.05 19.15 45.29
N PHE A 775 -15.24 18.09 45.26
CA PHE A 775 -15.51 16.85 45.97
C PHE A 775 -14.37 16.41 46.91
N GLY A 776 -13.24 17.09 46.91
CA GLY A 776 -12.06 16.69 47.70
C GLY A 776 -11.36 15.44 47.17
N ILE A 777 -11.69 15.00 45.94
CA ILE A 777 -11.15 13.78 45.35
C ILE A 777 -9.87 14.11 44.54
N MET A 778 -8.74 13.53 44.93
CA MET A 778 -7.46 13.68 44.24
C MET A 778 -7.32 12.62 43.15
N PHE A 779 -6.98 13.03 41.94
CA PHE A 779 -6.70 12.13 40.82
C PHE A 779 -5.21 11.72 40.86
N MET A 780 -4.97 10.49 41.26
CA MET A 780 -3.61 9.97 41.46
C MET A 780 -2.88 9.70 40.14
N PRO A 781 -1.54 9.82 40.06
CA PRO A 781 -0.74 9.56 38.86
C PRO A 781 -0.88 8.14 38.30
N GLU A 782 -1.15 7.16 39.15
CA GLU A 782 -1.37 5.75 38.78
C GLU A 782 -2.62 5.58 37.90
N TRP A 783 -3.70 6.27 38.26
CA TRP A 783 -4.93 6.29 37.43
C TRP A 783 -4.69 6.96 36.08
N SER A 784 -3.86 8.01 36.06
CA SER A 784 -3.39 8.65 34.83
C SER A 784 -2.69 7.64 33.91
N ALA A 785 -1.74 6.89 34.46
CA ALA A 785 -0.96 5.91 33.70
C ALA A 785 -1.81 4.73 33.19
N LEU A 786 -2.72 4.22 34.03
CA LEU A 786 -3.66 3.17 33.63
C LEU A 786 -4.58 3.63 32.50
N ALA A 787 -5.16 4.81 32.60
CA ALA A 787 -6.05 5.35 31.56
C ALA A 787 -5.33 5.52 30.23
N MET A 788 -4.06 5.96 30.24
CA MET A 788 -3.25 6.08 29.02
C MET A 788 -2.91 4.72 28.38
N ALA A 789 -2.65 3.69 29.20
CA ALA A 789 -2.48 2.33 28.69
C ALA A 789 -3.77 1.83 28.00
N LEU A 790 -4.95 2.08 28.60
CA LEU A 790 -6.26 1.72 28.02
C LEU A 790 -6.55 2.47 26.73
N SER A 791 -6.17 3.74 26.61
CA SER A 791 -6.30 4.53 25.37
C SER A 791 -5.63 3.85 24.18
N SER A 792 -4.38 3.38 24.35
CA SER A 792 -3.65 2.66 23.29
C SER A 792 -4.35 1.34 22.91
N VAL A 793 -4.84 0.58 23.91
CA VAL A 793 -5.59 -0.66 23.67
C VAL A 793 -6.89 -0.39 22.89
N THR A 794 -7.59 0.70 23.20
CA THR A 794 -8.82 1.08 22.49
C THR A 794 -8.55 1.32 21.00
N VAL A 795 -7.57 2.17 20.66
CA VAL A 795 -7.22 2.51 19.28
C VAL A 795 -6.79 1.27 18.49
N ILE A 796 -5.98 0.41 19.09
CA ILE A 796 -5.52 -0.81 18.43
C ILE A 796 -6.68 -1.79 18.21
N SER A 797 -7.54 -1.99 19.21
CA SER A 797 -8.69 -2.89 19.10
C SER A 797 -9.66 -2.44 18.01
N LEU A 798 -9.91 -1.13 17.92
CA LEU A 798 -10.68 -0.53 16.84
C LEU A 798 -10.07 -0.78 15.46
N SER A 799 -8.75 -0.65 15.33
CA SER A 799 -8.04 -0.94 14.07
C SER A 799 -8.12 -2.43 13.69
N LEU A 800 -7.92 -3.33 14.67
CA LEU A 800 -8.02 -4.78 14.44
C LEU A 800 -9.41 -5.23 14.01
N ALA A 801 -10.46 -4.51 14.38
CA ALA A 801 -11.82 -4.80 13.93
C ALA A 801 -11.98 -4.69 12.39
N LEU A 802 -11.06 -4.00 11.69
CA LEU A 802 -11.03 -3.97 10.23
C LEU A 802 -10.73 -5.35 9.60
N LYS A 803 -10.07 -6.27 10.31
CA LYS A 803 -9.83 -7.65 9.81
C LYS A 803 -11.13 -8.39 9.47
N GLY A 804 -12.20 -8.10 10.19
CA GLY A 804 -13.52 -8.69 9.94
C GLY A 804 -14.37 -7.95 8.91
N TYR A 805 -13.85 -6.86 8.32
CA TYR A 805 -14.62 -6.09 7.36
C TYR A 805 -14.71 -6.80 6.01
N VAL A 806 -15.94 -6.86 5.47
CA VAL A 806 -16.24 -7.33 4.12
C VAL A 806 -16.98 -6.19 3.42
N PRO A 807 -16.57 -5.77 2.21
CA PRO A 807 -17.26 -4.75 1.43
C PRO A 807 -18.70 -5.13 1.16
N ALA A 808 -19.62 -4.16 1.14
CA ALA A 808 -21.05 -4.42 0.96
C ALA A 808 -21.33 -5.14 -0.36
N ILE A 809 -20.66 -4.73 -1.44
CA ILE A 809 -20.82 -5.35 -2.76
C ILE A 809 -20.45 -6.85 -2.77
N LYS A 810 -19.48 -7.29 -1.95
CA LYS A 810 -19.07 -8.70 -1.87
C LYS A 810 -19.90 -9.53 -0.87
N LYS A 811 -20.72 -8.91 -0.02
CA LYS A 811 -21.61 -9.62 0.90
C LYS A 811 -22.82 -10.22 0.19
N GLU A 812 -23.36 -9.49 -0.75
CA GLU A 812 -24.57 -9.91 -1.49
C GLU A 812 -24.32 -11.05 -2.48
N THR A 813 -23.07 -11.24 -2.91
CA THR A 813 -22.69 -12.35 -3.81
C THR A 813 -22.61 -13.71 -3.09
N LYS A 814 -22.60 -13.71 -1.75
CA LYS A 814 -22.57 -14.95 -0.94
C LYS A 814 -23.95 -15.41 -0.42
N SER A 815 -25.01 -14.65 -0.66
CA SER A 815 -26.39 -15.01 -0.36
C SER A 815 -27.12 -15.50 -1.63
#